data_451236eaa08a82bce208bfd9fe5c2814
#
_entry.id   451236eaa08a82bce208bfd9fe5c2814
#
_cell.length_a   1.000
_cell.length_b   1.000
_cell.length_c   1.000
_cell.angle_alpha   90.00
_cell.angle_beta   90.00
_cell.angle_gamma   90.00
#
_symmetry.space_group_name_H-M   'P 1'
#
loop_
_entity.id
_entity.type
_entity.pdbx_description
1 polymer ?
#
loop_
_entity_poly.entity_id
_entity_poly.type
_entity_poly.pdbx_seq_one_letter_code
_entity_poly.pdbx_strand_id
1 'polypeptide(L)'
;MSRFLTPSKICILLLIQLYRDGNVPSKSTIPLLSFISKHTIHRSPLNTSNQQPLTPPSIEEFEALLKSHESAIPGRSLYQLFVDHLWAVHDFVTFTAFLQNQTLVTAPLQDHVEGSKVKLVCSPTSPIGQFARRCHLESVRLQFSDAYQLWEDLVVFREPTRTTYVERNPKSPYASYFPNAASANLLKAEQPGVSAILLDRMNKQEDRPSVPSSLDDVEKVMHFQLGQLQKFGSRVSDEMKAQLRAMVEQGASKPSDMHFINFFDAWRSGAYNKAIELLHRYFDYTMESQGTDHIKTYHQYALLHLAVLHADFGCYGEAISAMNECIATARENQDARCLHFSLSWLAHLRKAYPEFSRLENGGEGSELAGNESDIITFLQQKAVENKDWATLSSSLLSQAEVIVESGGSVARALEQIYQSSYLNSLHNVASMIPSQLRLHSAIFNRLGQMPLAEHYCKVMYHVFSKDASRPDVLNVVLQNAHMHTILGQYEEAYELLRQNDPSRERTLRLDNTFTAFAAMISLRRAIHHNDFFVAEEFLRQLKPIRQTADTGVIFETHVLEIELLMRQGKLSSAFDHIEKQVAEAKAADSSDIVRRIKLLILKARLFAKAGLPAKGFSIAMRAASSAQRAMIMPAMWEAVGALSVIFIDLGEFGAAKSLVDAIMPQVLEGGNTTTIAQLYSILTDSYVGLAGEISETNTKENSSHIDAAFTYLNRAHEAYVKVEDLDGTLESLMKKAMLYKHKDDEDMVEEMERLYNTTVQEAERRHSANQSRDT
;
A
#
# COMPACT_ATOMS: atom_id res chain seq x y z
N MET A 1 -10.39 31.34 -17.53
CA MET A 1 -10.64 29.99 -16.97
C MET A 1 -11.29 29.15 -18.07
N SER A 2 -10.71 27.98 -18.40
CA SER A 2 -11.32 27.08 -19.38
C SER A 2 -12.42 26.27 -18.71
N ARG A 3 -13.65 26.78 -18.74
CA ARG A 3 -14.82 26.04 -18.28
C ARG A 3 -15.21 25.03 -19.34
N PHE A 4 -15.81 23.93 -18.91
CA PHE A 4 -16.31 22.91 -19.85
C PHE A 4 -17.30 23.50 -20.83
N LEU A 5 -18.24 24.34 -20.35
CA LEU A 5 -19.18 25.08 -21.22
C LEU A 5 -18.49 26.30 -21.80
N THR A 6 -18.39 26.32 -23.11
CA THR A 6 -17.85 27.43 -23.92
C THR A 6 -18.91 27.89 -24.91
N PRO A 7 -18.86 29.14 -25.41
CA PRO A 7 -19.78 29.62 -26.42
C PRO A 7 -19.86 28.74 -27.66
N SER A 8 -18.73 28.20 -28.11
CA SER A 8 -18.67 27.26 -29.23
C SER A 8 -19.43 25.95 -28.97
N LYS A 9 -19.39 25.41 -27.76
CA LYS A 9 -20.17 24.21 -27.39
C LYS A 9 -21.67 24.50 -27.31
N ILE A 10 -22.04 25.72 -26.91
CA ILE A 10 -23.43 26.15 -26.94
C ILE A 10 -23.92 26.20 -28.41
N CYS A 11 -23.11 26.71 -29.35
CA CYS A 11 -23.42 26.67 -30.77
C CYS A 11 -23.53 25.22 -31.31
N ILE A 12 -22.73 24.28 -30.83
CA ILE A 12 -22.87 22.86 -31.17
C ILE A 12 -24.19 22.29 -30.62
N LEU A 13 -24.62 22.67 -29.42
CA LEU A 13 -25.92 22.25 -28.86
C LEU A 13 -27.09 22.81 -29.74
N LEU A 14 -27.00 24.01 -30.21
CA LEU A 14 -27.97 24.58 -31.17
C LEU A 14 -28.01 23.79 -32.48
N LEU A 15 -26.87 23.35 -33.00
CA LEU A 15 -26.82 22.48 -34.19
C LEU A 15 -27.46 21.13 -33.95
N ILE A 16 -27.24 20.53 -32.75
CA ILE A 16 -27.89 19.27 -32.36
C ILE A 16 -29.40 19.44 -32.25
N GLN A 17 -29.86 20.60 -31.75
CA GLN A 17 -31.30 20.92 -31.70
C GLN A 17 -31.89 21.07 -33.10
N LEU A 18 -31.25 21.79 -34.01
CA LEU A 18 -31.67 21.89 -35.41
C LEU A 18 -31.76 20.52 -36.10
N TYR A 19 -30.82 19.65 -35.84
CA TYR A 19 -30.86 18.27 -36.35
C TYR A 19 -32.04 17.47 -35.78
N ARG A 20 -32.31 17.59 -34.50
CA ARG A 20 -33.42 16.94 -33.83
C ARG A 20 -34.79 17.41 -34.39
N ASP A 21 -34.93 18.71 -34.58
CA ASP A 21 -36.16 19.34 -35.04
C ASP A 21 -36.47 19.08 -36.53
N GLY A 22 -35.62 18.28 -37.21
CA GLY A 22 -35.81 17.87 -38.60
C GLY A 22 -35.53 18.97 -39.63
N ASN A 23 -34.90 20.07 -39.20
CA ASN A 23 -34.61 21.21 -40.06
C ASN A 23 -33.42 20.97 -41.02
N VAL A 24 -32.73 19.82 -40.86
CA VAL A 24 -31.56 19.44 -41.65
C VAL A 24 -31.96 18.44 -42.74
N PRO A 25 -31.80 18.76 -44.06
CA PRO A 25 -32.11 17.83 -45.11
C PRO A 25 -31.10 16.65 -45.15
N SER A 26 -31.55 15.52 -45.71
CA SER A 26 -30.77 14.28 -45.77
C SER A 26 -29.38 14.44 -46.40
N LYS A 27 -29.24 15.33 -47.37
CA LYS A 27 -27.96 15.60 -48.04
C LYS A 27 -26.93 16.31 -47.13
N SER A 28 -27.39 17.12 -46.18
CA SER A 28 -26.54 17.91 -45.26
C SER A 28 -26.29 17.19 -43.92
N THR A 29 -26.96 16.06 -43.66
CA THR A 29 -26.88 15.35 -42.41
C THR A 29 -25.48 14.82 -42.11
N ILE A 30 -24.82 14.19 -43.10
CA ILE A 30 -23.50 13.59 -42.93
C ILE A 30 -22.41 14.62 -42.59
N PRO A 31 -22.27 15.73 -43.37
CA PRO A 31 -21.32 16.79 -43.05
C PRO A 31 -21.55 17.42 -41.68
N LEU A 32 -22.82 17.65 -41.30
CA LEU A 32 -23.17 18.24 -40.02
C LEU A 32 -22.80 17.27 -38.84
N LEU A 33 -23.18 16.02 -38.94
CA LEU A 33 -22.86 15.03 -37.89
C LEU A 33 -21.35 14.76 -37.80
N SER A 34 -20.62 14.81 -38.93
CA SER A 34 -19.16 14.72 -38.94
C SER A 34 -18.52 15.90 -38.21
N PHE A 35 -19.01 17.13 -38.44
CA PHE A 35 -18.55 18.31 -37.71
C PHE A 35 -18.86 18.22 -36.23
N ILE A 36 -20.08 17.87 -35.85
CA ILE A 36 -20.46 17.66 -34.44
C ILE A 36 -19.59 16.60 -33.79
N SER A 37 -19.40 15.44 -34.42
CA SER A 37 -18.60 14.34 -33.86
C SER A 37 -17.11 14.72 -33.74
N LYS A 38 -16.56 15.49 -34.67
CA LYS A 38 -15.18 16.00 -34.61
C LYS A 38 -14.94 16.82 -33.33
N HIS A 39 -15.93 17.65 -32.93
CA HIS A 39 -15.78 18.58 -31.80
C HIS A 39 -16.40 18.07 -30.50
N THR A 40 -17.14 16.94 -30.50
CA THR A 40 -17.76 16.34 -29.30
C THR A 40 -17.01 15.09 -28.81
N ILE A 41 -16.39 14.33 -29.73
CA ILE A 41 -15.69 13.10 -29.38
C ILE A 41 -14.23 13.44 -29.08
N HIS A 42 -13.86 13.37 -27.80
CA HIS A 42 -12.46 13.40 -27.40
C HIS A 42 -11.78 12.10 -27.84
N ARG A 43 -10.96 12.15 -28.87
CA ARG A 43 -10.07 11.03 -29.19
C ARG A 43 -8.98 10.98 -28.14
N SER A 44 -8.91 9.83 -27.46
CA SER A 44 -7.85 9.56 -26.50
C SER A 44 -6.46 9.73 -27.13
N PRO A 45 -5.52 10.45 -26.51
CA PRO A 45 -4.20 10.73 -27.08
C PRO A 45 -3.26 9.52 -27.15
N LEU A 46 -3.76 8.31 -26.93
CA LEU A 46 -2.93 7.11 -26.78
C LEU A 46 -2.18 6.64 -28.03
N ASN A 47 -2.42 7.21 -29.23
CA ASN A 47 -1.84 6.64 -30.45
C ASN A 47 -1.27 7.61 -31.50
N THR A 48 -1.05 8.90 -31.25
CA THR A 48 -0.36 9.71 -32.29
C THR A 48 0.42 10.88 -31.69
N SER A 49 1.72 10.83 -31.86
CA SER A 49 2.71 11.83 -31.45
C SER A 49 2.66 13.18 -32.21
N ASN A 50 1.66 13.43 -33.04
CA ASN A 50 1.59 14.64 -33.93
C ASN A 50 0.17 15.19 -34.14
N GLN A 51 -0.74 15.16 -33.15
CA GLN A 51 -2.01 15.84 -33.30
C GLN A 51 -2.04 17.10 -32.43
N GLN A 52 -2.17 18.26 -33.12
CA GLN A 52 -2.45 19.57 -32.50
C GLN A 52 -3.71 19.49 -31.63
N PRO A 53 -3.73 20.16 -30.45
CA PRO A 53 -4.93 20.26 -29.64
C PRO A 53 -6.08 20.81 -30.49
N LEU A 54 -7.25 20.17 -30.41
CA LEU A 54 -8.46 20.63 -31.11
C LEU A 54 -8.83 22.02 -30.57
N THR A 55 -8.56 23.05 -31.36
CA THR A 55 -9.03 24.39 -31.05
C THR A 55 -10.57 24.43 -31.09
N PRO A 56 -11.22 25.15 -30.15
CA PRO A 56 -12.67 25.31 -30.20
C PRO A 56 -13.08 25.95 -31.51
N PRO A 57 -14.13 25.44 -32.16
CA PRO A 57 -14.54 25.99 -33.47
C PRO A 57 -14.92 27.47 -33.36
N SER A 58 -14.40 28.28 -34.28
CA SER A 58 -14.76 29.69 -34.39
C SER A 58 -16.12 29.86 -35.05
N ILE A 59 -16.75 31.04 -34.91
CA ILE A 59 -18.05 31.35 -35.58
C ILE A 59 -17.93 31.29 -37.10
N GLU A 60 -16.77 31.61 -37.67
CA GLU A 60 -16.46 31.53 -39.08
C GLU A 60 -16.47 30.07 -39.58
N GLU A 61 -16.03 29.12 -38.80
CA GLU A 61 -16.10 27.70 -39.15
C GLU A 61 -17.54 27.20 -39.23
N PHE A 62 -18.41 27.67 -38.33
CA PHE A 62 -19.84 27.38 -38.38
C PHE A 62 -20.46 28.01 -39.64
N GLU A 63 -20.06 29.22 -39.98
CA GLU A 63 -20.52 29.94 -41.18
C GLU A 63 -20.09 29.19 -42.44
N ALA A 64 -18.82 28.83 -42.57
CA ALA A 64 -18.28 28.08 -43.70
C ALA A 64 -19.00 26.74 -43.94
N LEU A 65 -19.30 26.01 -42.84
CA LEU A 65 -20.04 24.75 -42.92
C LEU A 65 -21.49 24.97 -43.37
N LEU A 66 -22.21 25.92 -42.74
CA LEU A 66 -23.65 26.00 -42.84
C LEU A 66 -24.12 26.81 -44.09
N LYS A 67 -23.30 27.73 -44.62
CA LYS A 67 -23.61 28.48 -45.87
C LYS A 67 -23.69 27.57 -47.10
N SER A 68 -22.93 26.50 -47.14
CA SER A 68 -22.90 25.56 -48.26
C SER A 68 -24.13 24.65 -48.35
N HIS A 69 -25.00 24.68 -47.32
CA HIS A 69 -26.12 23.76 -47.21
C HIS A 69 -27.46 24.45 -47.12
N GLU A 70 -28.43 23.96 -47.91
CA GLU A 70 -29.83 24.37 -47.84
C GLU A 70 -30.53 23.77 -46.65
N SER A 71 -31.54 24.41 -46.10
CA SER A 71 -32.36 23.87 -45.03
C SER A 71 -33.54 23.04 -45.54
N ALA A 72 -34.21 22.30 -44.64
CA ALA A 72 -35.46 21.62 -44.96
C ALA A 72 -36.60 22.60 -45.31
N ILE A 73 -36.45 23.87 -44.93
CA ILE A 73 -37.44 24.94 -45.25
C ILE A 73 -37.05 25.56 -46.58
N PRO A 74 -37.89 25.47 -47.62
CA PRO A 74 -37.61 26.03 -48.94
C PRO A 74 -37.28 27.53 -48.87
N GLY A 75 -36.21 27.97 -49.57
CA GLY A 75 -35.80 29.35 -49.62
C GLY A 75 -34.99 29.88 -48.46
N ARG A 76 -34.59 29.02 -47.51
CA ARG A 76 -33.69 29.36 -46.38
C ARG A 76 -32.45 28.50 -46.37
N SER A 77 -31.27 29.09 -46.13
CA SER A 77 -30.05 28.35 -45.90
C SER A 77 -30.00 27.83 -44.46
N LEU A 78 -29.24 26.76 -44.24
CA LEU A 78 -29.08 26.18 -42.89
C LEU A 78 -28.40 27.21 -41.95
N TYR A 79 -27.48 28.02 -42.48
CA TYR A 79 -26.84 29.10 -41.73
C TYR A 79 -27.86 30.15 -41.25
N GLN A 80 -28.84 30.48 -42.04
CA GLN A 80 -29.84 31.43 -41.66
C GLN A 80 -30.72 30.94 -40.52
N LEU A 81 -31.11 29.66 -40.54
CA LEU A 81 -31.84 29.06 -39.43
C LEU A 81 -30.99 28.99 -38.16
N PHE A 82 -29.71 28.66 -38.30
CA PHE A 82 -28.79 28.66 -37.17
C PHE A 82 -28.68 30.03 -36.52
N VAL A 83 -28.51 31.08 -37.31
CA VAL A 83 -28.46 32.46 -36.80
C VAL A 83 -29.77 32.85 -36.14
N ASP A 84 -30.93 32.52 -36.74
CA ASP A 84 -32.25 32.81 -36.16
C ASP A 84 -32.40 32.12 -34.76
N HIS A 85 -31.97 30.87 -34.62
CA HIS A 85 -31.97 30.15 -33.30
C HIS A 85 -30.95 30.73 -32.32
N LEU A 86 -29.77 31.17 -32.79
CA LEU A 86 -28.72 31.76 -31.93
C LEU A 86 -29.19 33.10 -31.36
N TRP A 87 -29.93 33.90 -32.15
CA TRP A 87 -30.50 35.20 -31.72
C TRP A 87 -31.85 35.04 -31.00
N ALA A 88 -32.52 33.88 -31.06
CA ALA A 88 -33.69 33.59 -30.27
C ALA A 88 -33.37 33.53 -28.76
N VAL A 89 -32.12 33.21 -28.42
CA VAL A 89 -31.60 33.30 -27.05
C VAL A 89 -31.21 34.74 -26.76
N HIS A 90 -32.18 35.60 -26.38
CA HIS A 90 -31.98 37.03 -26.30
C HIS A 90 -31.64 37.56 -24.92
N ASP A 91 -32.06 36.90 -23.85
CA ASP A 91 -31.85 37.30 -22.48
C ASP A 91 -31.18 36.16 -21.66
N PHE A 92 -30.63 36.52 -20.50
CA PHE A 92 -30.08 35.56 -19.58
C PHE A 92 -31.11 34.50 -19.14
N VAL A 93 -32.39 34.88 -19.01
CA VAL A 93 -33.47 33.95 -18.66
C VAL A 93 -33.72 32.94 -19.80
N THR A 94 -33.76 33.38 -21.05
CA THR A 94 -33.90 32.49 -22.21
C THR A 94 -32.67 31.61 -22.39
N PHE A 95 -31.49 32.10 -22.04
CA PHE A 95 -30.25 31.35 -22.03
C PHE A 95 -30.26 30.20 -20.99
N THR A 96 -30.67 30.50 -19.77
CA THR A 96 -30.80 29.48 -18.72
C THR A 96 -31.88 28.46 -19.04
N ALA A 97 -33.02 28.89 -19.57
CA ALA A 97 -34.08 28.00 -20.08
C ALA A 97 -33.59 27.09 -21.21
N PHE A 98 -32.79 27.66 -22.18
CA PHE A 98 -32.18 26.85 -23.21
C PHE A 98 -31.27 25.76 -22.68
N LEU A 99 -30.41 26.06 -21.69
CA LEU A 99 -29.52 25.07 -21.06
C LEU A 99 -30.30 24.00 -20.29
N GLN A 100 -31.37 24.37 -19.59
CA GLN A 100 -32.24 23.44 -18.88
C GLN A 100 -32.98 22.50 -19.83
N ASN A 101 -33.41 22.99 -20.97
CA ASN A 101 -34.13 22.20 -21.95
C ASN A 101 -33.26 21.20 -22.73
N GLN A 102 -31.94 21.15 -22.51
CA GLN A 102 -31.04 20.18 -23.17
C GLN A 102 -31.35 18.71 -22.83
N THR A 103 -32.04 18.44 -21.73
CA THR A 103 -32.57 17.08 -21.40
C THR A 103 -33.53 16.60 -22.48
N LEU A 104 -34.28 17.52 -23.12
CA LEU A 104 -35.22 17.20 -24.19
C LEU A 104 -34.56 16.68 -25.45
N VAL A 105 -33.24 16.91 -25.63
CA VAL A 105 -32.49 16.41 -26.82
C VAL A 105 -32.47 14.89 -26.87
N THR A 106 -32.46 14.23 -25.71
CA THR A 106 -32.50 12.76 -25.58
C THR A 106 -33.90 12.20 -25.34
N ALA A 107 -34.92 13.07 -25.22
CA ALA A 107 -36.29 12.64 -25.03
C ALA A 107 -36.93 12.16 -26.37
N PRO A 108 -37.81 11.16 -26.31
CA PRO A 108 -38.53 10.74 -27.52
C PRO A 108 -39.42 11.87 -28.08
N LEU A 109 -39.38 12.02 -29.39
CA LEU A 109 -40.36 12.89 -30.05
C LEU A 109 -41.76 12.31 -29.82
N GLN A 110 -42.66 13.10 -29.18
CA GLN A 110 -44.06 12.78 -29.07
C GLN A 110 -44.76 13.00 -30.41
N ASP A 111 -44.74 12.00 -31.28
CA ASP A 111 -45.71 12.00 -32.40
C ASP A 111 -47.08 11.61 -31.84
N HIS A 112 -48.05 12.50 -31.99
CA HIS A 112 -49.42 12.31 -31.55
C HIS A 112 -50.21 11.26 -32.36
N VAL A 113 -49.55 10.26 -32.90
CA VAL A 113 -50.15 9.15 -33.65
C VAL A 113 -50.06 7.87 -32.79
N GLU A 114 -51.18 7.47 -32.24
CA GLU A 114 -51.29 6.19 -31.53
C GLU A 114 -50.87 5.05 -32.48
N GLY A 115 -49.79 4.32 -32.10
CA GLY A 115 -49.34 3.10 -32.76
C GLY A 115 -48.00 3.18 -33.50
N SER A 116 -47.33 4.34 -33.57
CA SER A 116 -45.99 4.47 -34.21
C SER A 116 -44.87 4.17 -33.19
N LYS A 117 -43.87 3.39 -33.59
CA LYS A 117 -42.67 3.14 -32.79
C LYS A 117 -42.00 4.48 -32.46
N VAL A 118 -41.85 4.77 -31.16
CA VAL A 118 -41.16 5.94 -30.63
C VAL A 118 -39.81 6.13 -31.31
N LYS A 119 -39.65 7.16 -32.16
CA LYS A 119 -38.43 7.43 -32.91
C LYS A 119 -37.50 8.29 -32.05
N LEU A 120 -36.54 7.67 -31.41
CA LEU A 120 -35.45 8.35 -30.74
C LEU A 120 -34.46 8.88 -31.80
N VAL A 121 -34.36 10.19 -31.96
CA VAL A 121 -33.41 10.83 -32.90
C VAL A 121 -31.98 10.76 -32.30
N CYS A 122 -31.83 10.99 -31.02
CA CYS A 122 -30.56 10.86 -30.30
C CYS A 122 -30.70 9.93 -29.13
N SER A 123 -30.00 8.77 -29.13
CA SER A 123 -29.96 7.90 -27.98
C SER A 123 -29.19 8.52 -26.81
N PRO A 124 -29.61 8.37 -25.57
CA PRO A 124 -28.86 8.81 -24.38
C PRO A 124 -27.44 8.22 -24.29
N THR A 125 -27.23 7.03 -24.89
CA THR A 125 -25.93 6.33 -24.93
C THR A 125 -25.06 6.73 -26.13
N SER A 126 -25.62 7.46 -27.11
CA SER A 126 -24.85 7.95 -28.25
C SER A 126 -23.85 9.04 -27.81
N PRO A 127 -22.70 9.22 -28.52
CA PRO A 127 -21.74 10.28 -28.20
C PRO A 127 -22.36 11.67 -28.14
N ILE A 128 -23.30 11.94 -29.04
CA ILE A 128 -24.04 13.21 -29.08
C ILE A 128 -24.97 13.34 -27.87
N GLY A 129 -25.70 12.28 -27.53
CA GLY A 129 -26.57 12.27 -26.36
C GLY A 129 -25.78 12.40 -25.04
N GLN A 130 -24.64 11.73 -24.93
CA GLN A 130 -23.73 11.88 -23.78
C GLN A 130 -23.19 13.31 -23.69
N PHE A 131 -22.81 13.92 -24.80
CA PHE A 131 -22.36 15.31 -24.84
C PHE A 131 -23.46 16.30 -24.39
N ALA A 132 -24.68 16.16 -24.89
CA ALA A 132 -25.81 17.00 -24.48
C ALA A 132 -26.15 16.84 -22.99
N ARG A 133 -26.18 15.60 -22.50
CA ARG A 133 -26.39 15.31 -21.09
C ARG A 133 -25.29 15.92 -20.21
N ARG A 134 -24.04 15.82 -20.61
CA ARG A 134 -22.92 16.41 -19.92
C ARG A 134 -23.01 17.93 -19.86
N CYS A 135 -23.33 18.58 -20.97
CA CYS A 135 -23.57 20.01 -20.99
C CYS A 135 -24.69 20.44 -20.04
N HIS A 136 -25.77 19.67 -19.98
CA HIS A 136 -26.86 19.93 -19.07
C HIS A 136 -26.40 19.79 -17.60
N LEU A 137 -25.72 18.69 -17.23
CA LEU A 137 -25.20 18.49 -15.86
C LEU A 137 -24.26 19.62 -15.43
N GLU A 138 -23.37 20.05 -16.32
CA GLU A 138 -22.47 21.19 -16.07
C GLU A 138 -23.24 22.51 -15.92
N SER A 139 -24.34 22.72 -16.69
CA SER A 139 -25.15 23.94 -16.57
C SER A 139 -25.89 24.01 -15.23
N VAL A 140 -26.36 22.88 -14.71
CA VAL A 140 -27.05 22.81 -13.39
C VAL A 140 -26.07 23.10 -12.25
N ARG A 141 -24.79 22.77 -12.41
CA ARG A 141 -23.74 22.99 -11.41
C ARG A 141 -23.13 24.39 -11.44
N LEU A 142 -23.44 25.21 -12.47
CA LEU A 142 -22.90 26.56 -12.56
C LEU A 142 -23.46 27.48 -11.48
N GLN A 143 -22.57 28.23 -10.83
CA GLN A 143 -23.00 29.35 -10.00
C GLN A 143 -23.54 30.49 -10.85
N PHE A 144 -24.38 31.35 -10.29
CA PHE A 144 -24.97 32.48 -11.01
C PHE A 144 -23.96 33.38 -11.69
N SER A 145 -22.85 33.73 -10.99
CA SER A 145 -21.77 34.54 -11.53
C SER A 145 -21.14 33.92 -12.78
N ASP A 146 -20.96 32.60 -12.75
CA ASP A 146 -20.34 31.85 -13.83
C ASP A 146 -21.27 31.67 -15.03
N ALA A 147 -22.53 31.44 -14.75
CA ALA A 147 -23.57 31.39 -15.81
C ALA A 147 -23.73 32.74 -16.50
N TYR A 148 -23.69 33.84 -15.73
CA TYR A 148 -23.76 35.20 -16.26
C TYR A 148 -22.55 35.54 -17.12
N GLN A 149 -21.35 35.18 -16.66
CA GLN A 149 -20.12 35.38 -17.47
C GLN A 149 -20.15 34.55 -18.77
N LEU A 150 -20.64 33.29 -18.71
CA LEU A 150 -20.81 32.47 -19.92
C LEU A 150 -21.79 33.08 -20.88
N TRP A 151 -22.85 33.76 -20.38
CA TRP A 151 -23.78 34.51 -21.20
C TRP A 151 -23.09 35.72 -21.88
N GLU A 152 -22.33 36.52 -21.14
CA GLU A 152 -21.55 37.63 -21.71
C GLU A 152 -20.57 37.13 -22.80
N ASP A 153 -19.85 36.04 -22.55
CA ASP A 153 -18.95 35.41 -23.51
C ASP A 153 -19.70 34.95 -24.75
N LEU A 154 -20.93 34.43 -24.65
CA LEU A 154 -21.78 34.04 -25.76
C LEU A 154 -22.24 35.28 -26.59
N VAL A 155 -22.59 36.37 -25.93
CA VAL A 155 -22.96 37.61 -26.56
C VAL A 155 -21.82 38.16 -27.42
N VAL A 156 -20.59 38.15 -26.89
CA VAL A 156 -19.38 38.56 -27.64
C VAL A 156 -19.11 37.60 -28.80
N PHE A 157 -19.24 36.27 -28.56
CA PHE A 157 -18.98 35.26 -29.59
C PHE A 157 -19.91 35.33 -30.78
N ARG A 158 -21.20 35.67 -30.59
CA ARG A 158 -22.21 35.77 -31.65
C ARG A 158 -22.20 37.14 -32.42
N GLU A 159 -21.48 38.15 -31.91
CA GLU A 159 -21.48 39.51 -32.47
C GLU A 159 -21.20 39.56 -33.99
N PRO A 160 -20.27 38.79 -34.58
CA PRO A 160 -20.03 38.79 -36.04
C PRO A 160 -21.25 38.41 -36.85
N THR A 161 -22.23 37.64 -36.33
CA THR A 161 -23.43 37.23 -37.06
C THR A 161 -24.56 38.24 -37.00
N ARG A 162 -24.36 39.36 -36.31
CA ARG A 162 -25.37 40.40 -36.10
C ARG A 162 -25.84 41.04 -37.40
N THR A 163 -24.90 41.39 -38.28
CA THR A 163 -25.22 42.05 -39.57
C THR A 163 -26.17 41.19 -40.38
N THR A 164 -25.91 39.90 -40.48
CA THR A 164 -26.75 38.93 -41.20
C THR A 164 -28.12 38.75 -40.59
N TYR A 165 -28.23 38.86 -39.24
CA TYR A 165 -29.51 38.77 -38.53
C TYR A 165 -30.37 40.04 -38.72
N VAL A 166 -29.77 41.25 -38.56
CA VAL A 166 -30.48 42.55 -38.68
C VAL A 166 -30.97 42.81 -40.08
N GLU A 167 -30.17 42.47 -41.11
CA GLU A 167 -30.58 42.58 -42.49
C GLU A 167 -31.91 41.87 -42.83
N ARG A 168 -32.15 40.75 -42.12
CA ARG A 168 -33.34 39.92 -42.34
C ARG A 168 -34.49 40.25 -41.38
N ASN A 169 -34.19 40.74 -40.20
CA ASN A 169 -35.17 41.08 -39.18
C ASN A 169 -35.10 42.56 -38.79
N PRO A 170 -35.44 43.51 -39.75
CA PRO A 170 -35.28 44.93 -39.49
C PRO A 170 -36.21 45.48 -38.40
N LYS A 171 -37.25 44.71 -38.02
CA LYS A 171 -38.19 45.07 -36.95
C LYS A 171 -37.79 44.47 -35.59
N SER A 172 -36.67 43.79 -35.52
CA SER A 172 -36.18 43.21 -34.26
C SER A 172 -35.76 44.32 -33.30
N PRO A 173 -36.03 44.22 -32.00
CA PRO A 173 -35.54 45.18 -31.00
C PRO A 173 -34.02 45.38 -31.06
N TYR A 174 -33.28 44.39 -31.57
CA TYR A 174 -31.81 44.44 -31.72
C TYR A 174 -31.36 45.36 -32.88
N ALA A 175 -32.21 45.68 -33.84
CA ALA A 175 -31.90 46.61 -34.89
C ALA A 175 -31.82 48.07 -34.38
N SER A 176 -32.63 48.40 -33.36
CA SER A 176 -32.68 49.72 -32.75
C SER A 176 -31.81 49.89 -31.50
N TYR A 177 -31.46 48.79 -30.81
CA TYR A 177 -30.72 48.84 -29.54
C TYR A 177 -29.20 49.00 -29.71
N PHE A 178 -28.66 48.73 -30.89
CA PHE A 178 -27.24 48.86 -31.17
C PHE A 178 -27.06 49.86 -32.31
N PRO A 179 -26.43 51.00 -32.05
CA PRO A 179 -26.16 51.98 -33.10
C PRO A 179 -25.21 51.41 -34.16
N ASN A 180 -25.32 51.89 -35.36
CA ASN A 180 -24.56 51.51 -36.57
C ASN A 180 -23.08 51.23 -36.30
N ALA A 181 -22.47 50.35 -37.11
CA ALA A 181 -21.10 49.87 -36.98
C ALA A 181 -20.01 50.95 -36.73
N ALA A 182 -20.26 52.18 -37.03
CA ALA A 182 -19.41 53.33 -36.71
C ALA A 182 -19.35 53.64 -35.23
N SER A 183 -20.43 53.39 -34.46
CA SER A 183 -20.46 53.61 -33.00
C SER A 183 -19.89 52.41 -32.21
N ALA A 184 -19.87 51.23 -32.81
CA ALA A 184 -19.20 50.08 -32.22
C ALA A 184 -17.65 50.25 -32.17
N ASN A 185 -17.10 51.00 -33.12
CA ASN A 185 -15.70 51.41 -33.11
C ASN A 185 -15.40 52.50 -32.08
N LEU A 186 -16.39 53.36 -31.77
CA LEU A 186 -16.27 54.38 -30.73
C LEU A 186 -16.34 53.76 -29.30
N LEU A 187 -17.21 52.77 -29.11
CA LEU A 187 -17.24 52.00 -27.82
C LEU A 187 -15.99 51.15 -27.64
N LYS A 188 -15.35 50.67 -28.70
CA LYS A 188 -14.02 50.04 -28.65
C LYS A 188 -12.90 51.02 -28.28
N ALA A 189 -13.07 52.33 -28.62
CA ALA A 189 -12.08 53.36 -28.31
C ALA A 189 -12.24 53.97 -26.93
N GLU A 190 -13.45 53.98 -26.34
CA GLU A 190 -13.71 54.61 -25.05
C GLU A 190 -13.55 53.68 -23.82
N GLN A 191 -13.48 52.35 -24.01
CA GLN A 191 -13.17 51.42 -22.93
C GLN A 191 -12.04 50.45 -23.31
N PRO A 192 -10.78 50.92 -23.40
CA PRO A 192 -9.64 50.06 -23.70
C PRO A 192 -9.38 48.99 -22.62
N GLY A 193 -9.96 49.18 -21.42
CA GLY A 193 -9.75 48.26 -20.28
C GLY A 193 -10.48 46.94 -20.43
N VAL A 194 -11.70 46.91 -20.94
CA VAL A 194 -12.51 45.67 -20.99
C VAL A 194 -12.07 44.76 -22.14
N SER A 195 -11.80 45.34 -23.32
CA SER A 195 -11.29 44.57 -24.47
C SER A 195 -9.83 44.12 -24.25
N ALA A 196 -9.00 44.95 -23.60
CA ALA A 196 -7.64 44.58 -23.26
C ALA A 196 -7.61 43.47 -22.20
N ILE A 197 -8.51 43.48 -21.21
CA ILE A 197 -8.66 42.42 -20.19
C ILE A 197 -9.20 41.11 -20.83
N LEU A 198 -10.12 41.21 -21.79
CA LEU A 198 -10.62 40.03 -22.50
C LEU A 198 -9.56 39.45 -23.47
N LEU A 199 -8.82 40.29 -24.17
CA LEU A 199 -7.70 39.91 -25.03
C LEU A 199 -6.52 39.35 -24.20
N ASP A 200 -6.18 39.95 -23.06
CA ASP A 200 -5.15 39.46 -22.16
C ASP A 200 -5.57 38.12 -21.48
N ARG A 201 -6.87 37.93 -21.23
CA ARG A 201 -7.42 36.64 -20.80
C ARG A 201 -7.40 35.58 -21.92
N MET A 202 -7.69 35.99 -23.17
CA MET A 202 -7.61 35.09 -24.32
C MET A 202 -6.15 34.75 -24.64
N ASN A 203 -5.23 35.71 -24.62
CA ASN A 203 -3.79 35.47 -24.85
C ASN A 203 -3.09 34.71 -23.76
N LYS A 204 -3.49 34.86 -22.47
CA LYS A 204 -3.01 34.02 -21.38
C LYS A 204 -3.52 32.57 -21.44
N GLN A 205 -4.54 32.32 -22.26
CA GLN A 205 -5.07 30.99 -22.53
C GLN A 205 -4.27 30.21 -23.56
N GLU A 206 -3.48 30.93 -24.43
CA GLU A 206 -2.70 30.28 -25.51
C GLU A 206 -1.44 29.55 -25.01
N ASP A 207 -0.91 29.90 -23.85
CA ASP A 207 0.34 29.30 -23.32
C ASP A 207 0.18 27.96 -22.53
N ARG A 208 -1.04 27.46 -22.38
CA ARG A 208 -1.28 26.13 -21.81
C ARG A 208 -2.37 25.41 -22.58
N PRO A 209 -2.06 24.31 -23.28
CA PRO A 209 -3.08 23.45 -23.87
C PRO A 209 -3.80 22.67 -22.75
N SER A 210 -4.58 23.36 -21.92
CA SER A 210 -5.45 22.71 -20.94
C SER A 210 -6.74 22.36 -21.66
N VAL A 211 -6.93 21.08 -21.93
CA VAL A 211 -8.24 20.55 -22.32
C VAL A 211 -9.24 21.04 -21.28
N PRO A 212 -10.33 21.74 -21.67
CA PRO A 212 -11.33 22.20 -20.73
C PRO A 212 -11.94 21.00 -20.02
N SER A 213 -11.56 20.78 -18.78
CA SER A 213 -12.05 19.67 -17.98
C SER A 213 -13.40 20.04 -17.36
N SER A 214 -14.35 19.12 -17.48
CA SER A 214 -15.62 19.22 -16.81
C SER A 214 -15.44 18.94 -15.30
N LEU A 215 -16.30 19.51 -14.45
CA LEU A 215 -16.34 19.18 -13.04
C LEU A 215 -16.49 17.66 -12.80
N ASP A 216 -17.32 17.00 -13.60
CA ASP A 216 -17.52 15.55 -13.56
C ASP A 216 -16.23 14.77 -13.90
N ASP A 217 -15.38 15.28 -14.82
CA ASP A 217 -14.07 14.66 -15.10
C ASP A 217 -13.09 14.86 -13.94
N VAL A 218 -13.09 16.04 -13.32
CA VAL A 218 -12.27 16.33 -12.14
C VAL A 218 -12.68 15.45 -10.97
N GLU A 219 -13.98 15.31 -10.70
CA GLU A 219 -14.51 14.41 -9.69
C GLU A 219 -14.10 12.94 -9.96
N LYS A 220 -14.24 12.46 -11.20
CA LYS A 220 -13.81 11.09 -11.57
C LYS A 220 -12.31 10.88 -11.38
N VAL A 221 -11.48 11.85 -11.73
CA VAL A 221 -10.03 11.80 -11.51
C VAL A 221 -9.74 11.78 -10.02
N MET A 222 -10.43 12.59 -9.21
CA MET A 222 -10.27 12.59 -7.76
C MET A 222 -10.71 11.26 -7.14
N HIS A 223 -11.87 10.73 -7.51
CA HIS A 223 -12.33 9.41 -7.06
C HIS A 223 -11.36 8.29 -7.47
N PHE A 224 -10.82 8.34 -8.68
CA PHE A 224 -9.81 7.39 -9.12
C PHE A 224 -8.54 7.51 -8.26
N GLN A 225 -8.03 8.72 -8.03
CA GLN A 225 -6.86 8.96 -7.18
C GLN A 225 -7.11 8.52 -5.75
N LEU A 226 -8.29 8.80 -5.20
CA LEU A 226 -8.68 8.36 -3.87
C LEU A 226 -8.66 6.83 -3.77
N GLY A 227 -9.25 6.14 -4.76
CA GLY A 227 -9.21 4.67 -4.82
C GLY A 227 -7.78 4.12 -4.90
N GLN A 228 -6.88 4.77 -5.66
CA GLN A 228 -5.48 4.39 -5.71
C GLN A 228 -4.76 4.64 -4.37
N LEU A 229 -5.01 5.78 -3.72
CA LEU A 229 -4.45 6.08 -2.41
C LEU A 229 -4.90 5.07 -1.34
N GLN A 230 -6.17 4.68 -1.36
CA GLN A 230 -6.70 3.66 -0.45
C GLN A 230 -6.09 2.28 -0.73
N LYS A 231 -6.01 1.88 -2.00
CA LYS A 231 -5.50 0.57 -2.40
C LYS A 231 -4.01 0.41 -2.13
N PHE A 232 -3.19 1.39 -2.51
CA PHE A 232 -1.73 1.24 -2.47
C PHE A 232 -1.08 1.75 -1.19
N GLY A 233 -1.74 2.58 -0.42
CA GLY A 233 -1.15 3.15 0.80
C GLY A 233 -0.02 4.15 0.55
N SER A 234 0.19 4.63 -0.69
CA SER A 234 1.20 5.62 -1.06
C SER A 234 0.72 7.06 -0.80
N ARG A 235 1.65 8.03 -0.82
CA ARG A 235 1.34 9.46 -0.81
C ARG A 235 1.12 9.99 -2.23
N VAL A 236 0.42 11.12 -2.34
CA VAL A 236 0.26 11.82 -3.62
C VAL A 236 1.60 12.48 -4.00
N SER A 237 2.06 12.31 -5.25
CA SER A 237 3.25 13.01 -5.75
C SER A 237 3.04 14.53 -5.79
N ASP A 238 4.10 15.30 -5.61
CA ASP A 238 4.00 16.77 -5.61
C ASP A 238 3.54 17.33 -6.96
N GLU A 239 3.90 16.66 -8.06
CA GLU A 239 3.43 16.99 -9.41
C GLU A 239 1.92 16.78 -9.54
N MET A 240 1.39 15.66 -9.05
CA MET A 240 -0.04 15.38 -9.05
C MET A 240 -0.81 16.37 -8.16
N LYS A 241 -0.24 16.75 -7.00
CA LYS A 241 -0.84 17.79 -6.14
C LYS A 241 -0.94 19.13 -6.87
N ALA A 242 0.11 19.52 -7.60
CA ALA A 242 0.10 20.74 -8.40
C ALA A 242 -0.95 20.68 -9.50
N GLN A 243 -1.07 19.55 -10.21
CA GLN A 243 -2.10 19.35 -11.22
C GLN A 243 -3.52 19.38 -10.65
N LEU A 244 -3.76 18.68 -9.54
CA LEU A 244 -5.07 18.69 -8.86
C LEU A 244 -5.43 20.09 -8.35
N ARG A 245 -4.48 20.85 -7.79
CA ARG A 245 -4.70 22.24 -7.40
C ARG A 245 -5.07 23.12 -8.61
N ALA A 246 -4.32 23.01 -9.70
CA ALA A 246 -4.61 23.75 -10.92
C ALA A 246 -6.00 23.41 -11.47
N MET A 247 -6.43 22.15 -11.42
CA MET A 247 -7.78 21.72 -11.83
C MET A 247 -8.86 22.32 -10.92
N VAL A 248 -8.63 22.32 -9.60
CA VAL A 248 -9.58 22.87 -8.60
C VAL A 248 -9.66 24.40 -8.68
N GLU A 249 -8.54 25.08 -8.89
CA GLU A 249 -8.51 26.55 -9.07
C GLU A 249 -9.24 27.01 -10.34
N GLN A 250 -9.32 26.15 -11.36
CA GLN A 250 -10.10 26.38 -12.56
C GLN A 250 -11.61 26.17 -12.37
N GLY A 251 -12.02 25.46 -11.30
CA GLY A 251 -13.41 25.19 -10.96
C GLY A 251 -13.99 26.23 -10.00
N ALA A 252 -15.30 26.47 -10.07
CA ALA A 252 -15.98 27.45 -9.21
C ALA A 252 -16.23 26.95 -7.78
N SER A 253 -16.29 25.63 -7.55
CA SER A 253 -16.44 25.00 -6.23
C SER A 253 -15.28 24.07 -5.97
N LYS A 254 -14.78 24.07 -4.71
CA LYS A 254 -13.79 23.07 -4.28
C LYS A 254 -14.51 21.74 -4.03
N PRO A 255 -14.19 20.67 -4.77
CA PRO A 255 -14.79 19.37 -4.46
C PRO A 255 -14.40 18.91 -3.05
N SER A 256 -15.35 18.37 -2.30
CA SER A 256 -15.12 17.78 -0.97
C SER A 256 -14.01 16.74 -0.98
N ASP A 257 -13.90 15.97 -2.04
CA ASP A 257 -12.88 14.92 -2.24
C ASP A 257 -11.44 15.43 -2.16
N MET A 258 -11.20 16.71 -2.50
CA MET A 258 -9.86 17.31 -2.35
C MET A 258 -9.42 17.37 -0.88
N HIS A 259 -10.35 17.62 0.06
CA HIS A 259 -10.05 17.58 1.49
C HIS A 259 -9.70 16.16 1.93
N PHE A 260 -10.38 15.16 1.37
CA PHE A 260 -10.12 13.76 1.69
C PHE A 260 -8.79 13.24 1.10
N ILE A 261 -8.43 13.66 -0.11
CA ILE A 261 -7.10 13.38 -0.69
C ILE A 261 -6.00 14.02 0.17
N ASN A 262 -6.18 15.28 0.58
CA ASN A 262 -5.23 15.98 1.45
C ASN A 262 -5.16 15.36 2.85
N PHE A 263 -6.27 14.81 3.36
CA PHE A 263 -6.31 14.05 4.61
C PHE A 263 -5.40 12.82 4.53
N PHE A 264 -5.52 11.99 3.49
CA PHE A 264 -4.64 10.83 3.32
C PHE A 264 -3.16 11.24 3.20
N ASP A 265 -2.87 12.33 2.51
CA ASP A 265 -1.50 12.83 2.40
C ASP A 265 -0.95 13.32 3.76
N ALA A 266 -1.75 14.07 4.53
CA ALA A 266 -1.39 14.53 5.87
C ALA A 266 -1.23 13.37 6.86
N TRP A 267 -2.15 12.41 6.84
CA TRP A 267 -2.07 11.19 7.66
C TRP A 267 -0.76 10.43 7.42
N ARG A 268 -0.44 10.14 6.16
CA ARG A 268 0.75 9.38 5.80
C ARG A 268 2.07 10.14 5.98
N SER A 269 2.02 11.48 5.96
CA SER A 269 3.17 12.31 6.30
C SER A 269 3.44 12.41 7.81
N GLY A 270 2.53 11.91 8.66
CA GLY A 270 2.65 12.02 10.12
C GLY A 270 2.13 13.32 10.71
N ALA A 271 1.40 14.14 9.95
CA ALA A 271 0.86 15.42 10.40
C ALA A 271 -0.53 15.26 11.05
N TYR A 272 -0.58 14.75 12.30
CA TYR A 272 -1.81 14.40 13.01
C TYR A 272 -2.85 15.52 13.07
N ASN A 273 -2.51 16.69 13.61
CA ASN A 273 -3.45 17.81 13.76
C ASN A 273 -4.05 18.25 12.42
N LYS A 274 -3.22 18.27 11.37
CA LYS A 274 -3.65 18.64 10.03
C LYS A 274 -4.57 17.56 9.43
N ALA A 275 -4.29 16.29 9.70
CA ALA A 275 -5.13 15.19 9.25
C ALA A 275 -6.52 15.24 9.87
N ILE A 276 -6.63 15.47 11.19
CA ILE A 276 -7.92 15.64 11.88
C ILE A 276 -8.71 16.82 11.28
N GLU A 277 -8.07 17.99 11.13
CA GLU A 277 -8.72 19.17 10.57
C GLU A 277 -9.28 18.93 9.17
N LEU A 278 -8.51 18.27 8.30
CA LEU A 278 -8.94 17.95 6.94
C LEU A 278 -10.05 16.89 6.90
N LEU A 279 -10.05 15.95 7.84
CA LEU A 279 -11.11 14.96 7.98
C LEU A 279 -12.43 15.61 8.39
N HIS A 280 -12.41 16.48 9.41
CA HIS A 280 -13.60 17.23 9.82
C HIS A 280 -14.12 18.10 8.68
N ARG A 281 -13.26 18.86 8.01
CA ARG A 281 -13.66 19.66 6.85
C ARG A 281 -14.32 18.83 5.75
N TYR A 282 -13.76 17.66 5.44
CA TYR A 282 -14.36 16.77 4.44
C TYR A 282 -15.77 16.37 4.79
N PHE A 283 -16.02 15.93 6.03
CA PHE A 283 -17.34 15.49 6.45
C PHE A 283 -18.32 16.66 6.59
N ASP A 284 -17.88 17.82 7.09
CA ASP A 284 -18.71 19.02 7.17
C ASP A 284 -19.23 19.44 5.79
N TYR A 285 -18.34 19.54 4.79
CA TYR A 285 -18.75 19.85 3.41
C TYR A 285 -19.60 18.77 2.77
N THR A 286 -19.38 17.50 3.08
CA THR A 286 -20.17 16.40 2.54
C THR A 286 -21.59 16.38 3.14
N MET A 287 -21.72 16.69 4.42
CA MET A 287 -23.01 16.78 5.10
C MET A 287 -23.85 17.97 4.59
N GLU A 288 -23.21 19.11 4.28
CA GLU A 288 -23.88 20.30 3.77
C GLU A 288 -24.44 20.09 2.34
N SER A 289 -23.76 19.28 1.52
CA SER A 289 -24.13 19.06 0.12
C SER A 289 -25.26 18.03 -0.08
N GLN A 290 -25.53 17.17 0.90
CA GLN A 290 -26.52 16.09 0.79
C GLN A 290 -27.61 16.30 1.84
N GLY A 291 -28.88 16.34 1.42
CA GLY A 291 -30.03 16.59 2.30
C GLY A 291 -30.13 15.63 3.50
N THR A 292 -30.96 15.96 4.45
CA THR A 292 -31.09 15.39 5.81
C THR A 292 -31.16 13.85 5.90
N ASP A 293 -31.62 13.15 4.88
CA ASP A 293 -31.79 11.69 4.93
C ASP A 293 -30.45 10.90 4.78
N HIS A 294 -29.43 11.51 4.17
CA HIS A 294 -28.13 10.88 4.00
C HIS A 294 -27.12 11.18 5.12
N ILE A 295 -27.37 12.16 5.98
CA ILE A 295 -26.48 12.54 7.08
C ILE A 295 -26.22 11.36 8.02
N LYS A 296 -27.25 10.55 8.30
CA LYS A 296 -27.14 9.39 9.18
C LYS A 296 -26.21 8.31 8.66
N THR A 297 -26.09 8.16 7.34
CA THR A 297 -25.25 7.12 6.72
C THR A 297 -23.77 7.48 6.63
N TYR A 298 -23.41 8.74 6.74
CA TYR A 298 -21.99 9.17 6.63
C TYR A 298 -21.27 9.27 7.97
N HIS A 299 -22.00 9.47 9.07
CA HIS A 299 -21.42 9.67 10.39
C HIS A 299 -20.57 8.46 10.85
N GLN A 300 -21.02 7.24 10.59
CA GLN A 300 -20.28 6.02 10.92
C GLN A 300 -18.92 5.92 10.20
N TYR A 301 -18.84 6.40 8.94
CA TYR A 301 -17.58 6.40 8.20
C TYR A 301 -16.62 7.48 8.71
N ALA A 302 -17.14 8.62 9.19
CA ALA A 302 -16.33 9.63 9.85
C ALA A 302 -15.68 9.07 11.12
N LEU A 303 -16.47 8.43 11.98
CA LEU A 303 -15.99 7.77 13.18
C LEU A 303 -14.98 6.65 12.87
N LEU A 304 -15.23 5.88 11.80
CA LEU A 304 -14.31 4.85 11.34
C LEU A 304 -12.94 5.41 10.97
N HIS A 305 -12.90 6.44 10.13
CA HIS A 305 -11.64 7.07 9.73
C HIS A 305 -10.94 7.75 10.90
N LEU A 306 -11.70 8.35 11.82
CA LEU A 306 -11.17 8.96 13.02
C LEU A 306 -10.54 7.91 13.95
N ALA A 307 -11.21 6.77 14.16
CA ALA A 307 -10.69 5.68 14.97
C ALA A 307 -9.40 5.08 14.40
N VAL A 308 -9.35 4.85 13.08
CA VAL A 308 -8.14 4.36 12.41
C VAL A 308 -6.99 5.37 12.51
N LEU A 309 -7.27 6.66 12.35
CA LEU A 309 -6.29 7.73 12.49
C LEU A 309 -5.71 7.77 13.91
N HIS A 310 -6.56 7.76 14.94
CA HIS A 310 -6.14 7.77 16.34
C HIS A 310 -5.26 6.57 16.68
N ALA A 311 -5.60 5.38 16.19
CA ALA A 311 -4.82 4.17 16.42
C ALA A 311 -3.43 4.24 15.79
N ASP A 312 -3.32 4.74 14.56
CA ASP A 312 -2.04 4.87 13.85
C ASP A 312 -1.07 5.85 14.55
N PHE A 313 -1.63 6.82 15.31
CA PHE A 313 -0.84 7.77 16.10
C PHE A 313 -0.69 7.40 17.57
N GLY A 314 -1.13 6.19 17.97
CA GLY A 314 -0.95 5.67 19.33
C GLY A 314 -1.95 6.21 20.36
N CYS A 315 -3.00 6.94 19.93
CA CYS A 315 -4.08 7.42 20.80
C CYS A 315 -5.15 6.32 20.94
N TYR A 316 -4.80 5.23 21.63
CA TYR A 316 -5.64 4.02 21.66
C TYR A 316 -6.96 4.20 22.39
N GLY A 317 -7.02 5.02 23.43
CA GLY A 317 -8.26 5.30 24.18
C GLY A 317 -9.32 5.94 23.29
N GLU A 318 -8.94 6.99 22.57
CA GLU A 318 -9.78 7.70 21.63
C GLU A 318 -10.18 6.82 20.44
N ALA A 319 -9.24 5.97 19.96
CA ALA A 319 -9.50 5.03 18.88
C ALA A 319 -10.58 4.01 19.25
N ILE A 320 -10.53 3.45 20.47
CA ILE A 320 -11.56 2.51 20.99
C ILE A 320 -12.91 3.21 21.09
N SER A 321 -12.95 4.37 21.72
CA SER A 321 -14.19 5.11 21.92
C SER A 321 -14.86 5.41 20.59
N ALA A 322 -14.12 5.95 19.61
CA ALA A 322 -14.63 6.23 18.28
C ALA A 322 -15.06 4.96 17.52
N MET A 323 -14.34 3.85 17.68
CA MET A 323 -14.70 2.59 17.01
C MET A 323 -15.95 1.95 17.62
N ASN A 324 -16.10 1.96 18.94
CA ASN A 324 -17.31 1.46 19.61
C ASN A 324 -18.54 2.27 19.20
N GLU A 325 -18.42 3.59 19.12
CA GLU A 325 -19.47 4.47 18.62
C GLU A 325 -19.79 4.20 17.13
N CYS A 326 -18.76 3.98 16.31
CA CYS A 326 -18.92 3.57 14.92
C CYS A 326 -19.71 2.25 14.80
N ILE A 327 -19.38 1.23 15.60
CA ILE A 327 -20.07 -0.07 15.62
C ILE A 327 -21.51 0.10 16.04
N ALA A 328 -21.79 0.90 17.08
CA ALA A 328 -23.16 1.18 17.54
C ALA A 328 -23.99 1.86 16.44
N THR A 329 -23.45 2.93 15.83
CA THR A 329 -24.10 3.67 14.75
C THR A 329 -24.30 2.82 13.49
N ALA A 330 -23.31 1.98 13.13
CA ALA A 330 -23.43 1.07 11.98
C ALA A 330 -24.52 0.01 12.19
N ARG A 331 -24.71 -0.47 13.43
CA ARG A 331 -25.84 -1.37 13.79
C ARG A 331 -27.19 -0.68 13.69
N GLU A 332 -27.30 0.54 14.21
CA GLU A 332 -28.53 1.34 14.11
C GLU A 332 -28.91 1.63 12.65
N ASN A 333 -27.93 1.96 11.83
CA ASN A 333 -28.15 2.25 10.41
C ASN A 333 -28.24 1.00 9.52
N GLN A 334 -28.08 -0.21 10.09
CA GLN A 334 -28.07 -1.49 9.37
C GLN A 334 -27.03 -1.57 8.24
N ASP A 335 -25.93 -0.84 8.37
CA ASP A 335 -24.84 -0.88 7.41
C ASP A 335 -23.89 -2.05 7.71
N ALA A 336 -24.18 -3.19 7.09
CA ALA A 336 -23.43 -4.42 7.26
C ALA A 336 -21.95 -4.26 6.83
N ARG A 337 -21.65 -3.45 5.80
CA ARG A 337 -20.28 -3.26 5.31
C ARG A 337 -19.41 -2.52 6.31
N CYS A 338 -19.91 -1.39 6.82
CA CYS A 338 -19.22 -0.64 7.86
C CYS A 338 -19.03 -1.48 9.12
N LEU A 339 -20.06 -2.21 9.55
CA LEU A 339 -20.01 -3.09 10.72
C LEU A 339 -18.96 -4.20 10.57
N HIS A 340 -18.93 -4.91 9.43
CA HIS A 340 -17.97 -5.98 9.18
C HIS A 340 -16.52 -5.46 9.17
N PHE A 341 -16.30 -4.32 8.51
CA PHE A 341 -14.98 -3.71 8.48
C PHE A 341 -14.53 -3.29 9.89
N SER A 342 -15.39 -2.62 10.64
CA SER A 342 -15.11 -2.15 12.01
C SER A 342 -14.79 -3.30 12.96
N LEU A 343 -15.53 -4.41 12.89
CA LEU A 343 -15.25 -5.61 13.69
C LEU A 343 -13.94 -6.29 13.29
N SER A 344 -13.68 -6.42 11.98
CA SER A 344 -12.41 -6.98 11.48
C SER A 344 -11.22 -6.13 11.91
N TRP A 345 -11.36 -4.81 11.81
CA TRP A 345 -10.31 -3.87 12.19
C TRP A 345 -10.06 -3.88 13.71
N LEU A 346 -11.11 -3.97 14.54
CA LEU A 346 -10.99 -4.08 15.99
C LEU A 346 -10.25 -5.36 16.39
N ALA A 347 -10.56 -6.50 15.74
CA ALA A 347 -9.83 -7.74 15.96
C ALA A 347 -8.34 -7.60 15.59
N HIS A 348 -8.04 -6.98 14.45
CA HIS A 348 -6.66 -6.70 14.04
C HIS A 348 -5.93 -5.77 15.03
N LEU A 349 -6.59 -4.72 15.52
CA LEU A 349 -6.02 -3.77 16.47
C LEU A 349 -5.64 -4.45 17.80
N ARG A 350 -6.51 -5.29 18.34
CA ARG A 350 -6.26 -6.07 19.56
C ARG A 350 -5.02 -6.94 19.43
N LYS A 351 -4.82 -7.54 18.25
CA LYS A 351 -3.65 -8.35 17.94
C LYS A 351 -2.38 -7.51 17.80
N ALA A 352 -2.46 -6.39 17.08
CA ALA A 352 -1.31 -5.53 16.83
C ALA A 352 -0.81 -4.79 18.08
N TYR A 353 -1.72 -4.44 19.00
CA TYR A 353 -1.43 -3.63 20.18
C TYR A 353 -2.01 -4.28 21.44
N PRO A 354 -1.29 -5.21 22.12
CA PRO A 354 -1.79 -5.93 23.30
C PRO A 354 -2.03 -5.02 24.52
N GLU A 355 -1.46 -3.80 24.56
CA GLU A 355 -1.78 -2.80 25.58
C GLU A 355 -3.23 -2.34 25.52
N PHE A 356 -3.81 -2.44 24.37
CA PHE A 356 -5.20 -2.15 24.06
C PHE A 356 -6.18 -3.02 24.86
N SER A 357 -5.95 -4.32 24.98
CA SER A 357 -6.82 -5.21 25.74
C SER A 357 -6.85 -4.90 27.24
N ARG A 358 -5.81 -4.24 27.77
CA ARG A 358 -5.75 -3.80 29.17
C ARG A 358 -6.67 -2.61 29.44
N LEU A 359 -6.81 -1.70 28.50
CA LEU A 359 -7.69 -0.54 28.60
C LEU A 359 -9.18 -0.94 28.52
N GLU A 360 -9.48 -1.99 27.77
CA GLU A 360 -10.83 -2.52 27.58
C GLU A 360 -11.36 -3.27 28.81
N ASN A 361 -10.51 -3.99 29.52
CA ASN A 361 -10.89 -4.78 30.71
C ASN A 361 -11.32 -3.94 31.93
N GLY A 362 -11.22 -2.61 31.84
CA GLY A 362 -11.66 -1.66 32.87
C GLY A 362 -12.99 -0.96 32.61
N GLY A 363 -13.69 -1.22 31.50
CA GLY A 363 -14.92 -0.51 31.10
C GLY A 363 -16.08 -1.44 30.77
N GLU A 364 -17.31 -0.95 31.00
CA GLU A 364 -18.59 -1.65 30.73
C GLU A 364 -18.81 -1.99 29.23
N GLY A 365 -17.89 -1.65 28.32
CA GLY A 365 -17.95 -1.92 26.88
C GLY A 365 -17.42 -3.29 26.43
N SER A 366 -16.87 -4.09 27.34
CA SER A 366 -16.21 -5.37 27.02
C SER A 366 -17.18 -6.47 26.52
N GLU A 367 -18.49 -6.34 26.77
CA GLU A 367 -19.48 -7.34 26.34
C GLU A 367 -19.78 -7.32 24.82
N LEU A 368 -19.43 -6.25 24.11
CA LEU A 368 -19.74 -6.07 22.68
C LEU A 368 -18.73 -6.75 21.75
N ALA A 369 -17.56 -7.08 22.27
CA ALA A 369 -16.49 -7.69 21.51
C ALA A 369 -16.19 -9.07 22.07
N GLY A 370 -16.81 -10.08 21.49
CA GLY A 370 -16.54 -11.50 21.73
C GLY A 370 -15.07 -11.87 21.49
N ASN A 371 -14.72 -13.11 21.77
CA ASN A 371 -13.38 -13.64 21.50
C ASN A 371 -13.04 -13.46 20.00
N GLU A 372 -11.76 -13.23 19.65
CA GLU A 372 -11.32 -13.04 18.26
C GLU A 372 -11.86 -14.13 17.32
N SER A 373 -11.85 -15.38 17.78
CA SER A 373 -12.42 -16.53 17.08
C SER A 373 -13.91 -16.38 16.78
N ASP A 374 -14.69 -15.80 17.72
CA ASP A 374 -16.14 -15.62 17.58
C ASP A 374 -16.45 -14.50 16.56
N ILE A 375 -15.62 -13.45 16.55
CA ILE A 375 -15.74 -12.36 15.55
C ILE A 375 -15.46 -12.92 14.16
N ILE A 376 -14.40 -13.70 13.98
CA ILE A 376 -14.05 -14.30 12.69
C ILE A 376 -15.16 -15.23 12.20
N THR A 377 -15.71 -16.09 13.06
CA THR A 377 -16.80 -17.00 12.68
C THR A 377 -18.06 -16.24 12.32
N PHE A 378 -18.40 -15.18 13.04
CA PHE A 378 -19.51 -14.29 12.71
C PHE A 378 -19.31 -13.62 11.34
N LEU A 379 -18.11 -13.08 11.07
CA LEU A 379 -17.78 -12.45 9.79
C LEU A 379 -17.89 -13.44 8.63
N GLN A 380 -17.44 -14.69 8.82
CA GLN A 380 -17.55 -15.74 7.80
C GLN A 380 -19.01 -16.05 7.47
N GLN A 381 -19.87 -16.24 8.49
CA GLN A 381 -21.30 -16.51 8.28
C GLN A 381 -21.97 -15.35 7.52
N LYS A 382 -21.73 -14.11 7.95
CA LYS A 382 -22.33 -12.93 7.31
C LYS A 382 -21.79 -12.67 5.90
N ALA A 383 -20.50 -12.92 5.66
CA ALA A 383 -19.92 -12.80 4.33
C ALA A 383 -20.53 -13.81 3.32
N VAL A 384 -20.82 -15.03 3.76
CA VAL A 384 -21.53 -16.04 2.96
C VAL A 384 -22.97 -15.59 2.67
N GLU A 385 -23.71 -15.11 3.67
CA GLU A 385 -25.08 -14.61 3.50
C GLU A 385 -25.15 -13.45 2.50
N ASN A 386 -24.20 -12.50 2.59
CA ASN A 386 -24.16 -11.30 1.75
C ASN A 386 -23.44 -11.53 0.40
N LYS A 387 -22.87 -12.72 0.16
CA LYS A 387 -22.05 -13.05 -1.02
C LYS A 387 -20.83 -12.11 -1.18
N ASP A 388 -20.28 -11.64 -0.05
CA ASP A 388 -19.05 -10.83 -0.05
C ASP A 388 -17.82 -11.74 0.04
N TRP A 389 -17.35 -12.14 -1.13
CA TRP A 389 -16.26 -13.10 -1.27
C TRP A 389 -14.91 -12.54 -0.81
N ALA A 390 -14.72 -11.21 -0.88
CA ALA A 390 -13.50 -10.57 -0.41
C ALA A 390 -13.40 -10.63 1.12
N THR A 391 -14.47 -10.30 1.82
CA THR A 391 -14.54 -10.40 3.29
C THR A 391 -14.44 -11.86 3.74
N LEU A 392 -15.08 -12.81 3.03
CA LEU A 392 -14.95 -14.23 3.34
C LEU A 392 -13.50 -14.72 3.19
N SER A 393 -12.84 -14.38 2.09
CA SER A 393 -11.44 -14.74 1.84
C SER A 393 -10.52 -14.15 2.90
N SER A 394 -10.67 -12.86 3.24
CA SER A 394 -9.86 -12.22 4.29
C SER A 394 -10.07 -12.85 5.66
N SER A 395 -11.30 -13.19 6.02
CA SER A 395 -11.61 -13.85 7.31
C SER A 395 -11.04 -15.27 7.41
N LEU A 396 -10.99 -16.02 6.31
CA LEU A 396 -10.30 -17.33 6.25
C LEU A 396 -8.78 -17.17 6.44
N LEU A 397 -8.16 -16.14 5.84
CA LEU A 397 -6.75 -15.85 6.05
C LEU A 397 -6.47 -15.43 7.49
N SER A 398 -7.30 -14.57 8.08
CA SER A 398 -7.18 -14.19 9.50
C SER A 398 -7.34 -15.40 10.45
N GLN A 399 -8.27 -16.30 10.13
CA GLN A 399 -8.41 -17.54 10.90
C GLN A 399 -7.15 -18.43 10.79
N ALA A 400 -6.55 -18.54 9.61
CA ALA A 400 -5.31 -19.26 9.43
C ALA A 400 -4.16 -18.64 10.24
N GLU A 401 -4.06 -17.31 10.31
CA GLU A 401 -3.09 -16.59 11.13
C GLU A 401 -3.26 -16.91 12.62
N VAL A 402 -4.49 -16.83 13.13
CA VAL A 402 -4.80 -17.15 14.56
C VAL A 402 -4.43 -18.59 14.90
N ILE A 403 -4.75 -19.55 14.02
CA ILE A 403 -4.36 -20.96 14.20
C ILE A 403 -2.84 -21.11 14.27
N VAL A 404 -2.11 -20.42 13.38
CA VAL A 404 -0.64 -20.48 13.33
C VAL A 404 -0.03 -19.86 14.59
N GLU A 405 -0.50 -18.71 15.04
CA GLU A 405 0.04 -18.00 16.22
C GLU A 405 -0.23 -18.71 17.53
N SER A 406 -1.42 -19.30 17.68
CA SER A 406 -1.76 -20.10 18.86
C SER A 406 -1.02 -21.43 18.92
N GLY A 407 -0.26 -21.81 17.90
CA GLY A 407 0.43 -23.11 17.82
C GLY A 407 -0.49 -24.26 17.46
N GLY A 408 -1.62 -23.97 16.83
CA GLY A 408 -2.56 -24.96 16.32
C GLY A 408 -2.02 -25.74 15.11
N SER A 409 -2.86 -26.59 14.55
CA SER A 409 -2.47 -27.47 13.44
C SER A 409 -2.17 -26.67 12.17
N VAL A 410 -0.94 -26.75 11.68
CA VAL A 410 -0.52 -26.12 10.39
C VAL A 410 -1.35 -26.68 9.23
N ALA A 411 -1.77 -27.95 9.27
CA ALA A 411 -2.63 -28.53 8.25
C ALA A 411 -3.98 -27.82 8.15
N ARG A 412 -4.60 -27.48 9.30
CA ARG A 412 -5.84 -26.68 9.32
C ARG A 412 -5.62 -25.27 8.79
N ALA A 413 -4.49 -24.63 9.12
CA ALA A 413 -4.18 -23.32 8.58
C ALA A 413 -4.02 -23.34 7.06
N LEU A 414 -3.31 -24.33 6.52
CA LEU A 414 -3.19 -24.53 5.08
C LEU A 414 -4.53 -24.82 4.41
N GLU A 415 -5.41 -25.59 5.05
CA GLU A 415 -6.79 -25.82 4.56
C GLU A 415 -7.54 -24.52 4.39
N GLN A 416 -7.50 -23.61 5.39
CA GLN A 416 -8.15 -22.29 5.29
C GLN A 416 -7.55 -21.44 4.16
N ILE A 417 -6.24 -21.48 3.98
CA ILE A 417 -5.56 -20.73 2.90
C ILE A 417 -5.95 -21.29 1.53
N TYR A 418 -6.02 -22.62 1.36
CA TYR A 418 -6.44 -23.22 0.10
C TYR A 418 -7.91 -22.96 -0.20
N GLN A 419 -8.79 -22.94 0.80
CA GLN A 419 -10.19 -22.51 0.65
C GLN A 419 -10.27 -21.06 0.19
N SER A 420 -9.50 -20.15 0.79
CA SER A 420 -9.37 -18.77 0.35
C SER A 420 -8.87 -18.68 -1.10
N SER A 421 -7.85 -19.46 -1.46
CA SER A 421 -7.31 -19.50 -2.83
C SER A 421 -8.35 -19.95 -3.87
N TYR A 422 -9.10 -20.98 -3.53
CA TYR A 422 -10.19 -21.47 -4.38
C TYR A 422 -11.26 -20.39 -4.59
N LEU A 423 -11.69 -19.71 -3.52
CA LEU A 423 -12.67 -18.62 -3.59
C LEU A 423 -12.15 -17.44 -4.43
N ASN A 424 -10.89 -17.04 -4.22
CA ASN A 424 -10.27 -15.96 -4.97
C ASN A 424 -10.22 -16.26 -6.48
N SER A 425 -9.93 -17.51 -6.84
CA SER A 425 -9.91 -17.94 -8.23
C SER A 425 -11.32 -18.04 -8.84
N LEU A 426 -12.29 -18.57 -8.08
CA LEU A 426 -13.67 -18.76 -8.54
C LEU A 426 -14.38 -17.41 -8.77
N HIS A 427 -14.18 -16.45 -7.89
CA HIS A 427 -14.86 -15.15 -7.90
C HIS A 427 -14.00 -13.99 -8.40
N ASN A 428 -12.79 -14.28 -8.90
CA ASN A 428 -11.82 -13.29 -9.41
C ASN A 428 -11.48 -12.16 -8.40
N VAL A 429 -11.26 -12.53 -7.14
CA VAL A 429 -10.90 -11.59 -6.06
C VAL A 429 -9.38 -11.39 -6.06
N ALA A 430 -8.86 -10.65 -7.05
CA ALA A 430 -7.42 -10.43 -7.22
C ALA A 430 -6.78 -9.66 -6.03
N SER A 431 -7.55 -8.86 -5.31
CA SER A 431 -7.05 -8.04 -4.20
C SER A 431 -6.54 -8.85 -2.99
N MET A 432 -7.01 -10.10 -2.80
CA MET A 432 -6.63 -10.95 -1.67
C MET A 432 -5.42 -11.86 -1.98
N ILE A 433 -5.03 -12.00 -3.25
CA ILE A 433 -3.92 -12.88 -3.65
C ILE A 433 -2.58 -12.48 -3.01
N PRO A 434 -2.19 -11.18 -2.93
CA PRO A 434 -0.94 -10.79 -2.31
C PRO A 434 -0.84 -11.19 -0.82
N SER A 435 -1.89 -10.94 -0.05
CA SER A 435 -1.95 -11.32 1.38
C SER A 435 -1.91 -12.83 1.56
N GLN A 436 -2.56 -13.59 0.68
CA GLN A 436 -2.52 -15.04 0.66
C GLN A 436 -1.10 -15.58 0.39
N LEU A 437 -0.38 -15.04 -0.62
CA LEU A 437 1.00 -15.45 -0.94
C LEU A 437 1.97 -15.13 0.20
N ARG A 438 1.79 -13.97 0.85
CA ARG A 438 2.55 -13.58 2.04
C ARG A 438 2.38 -14.60 3.17
N LEU A 439 1.14 -15.02 3.43
CA LEU A 439 0.86 -16.01 4.48
C LEU A 439 1.42 -17.41 4.14
N HIS A 440 1.36 -17.83 2.87
CA HIS A 440 2.04 -19.05 2.43
C HIS A 440 3.54 -18.99 2.71
N SER A 441 4.21 -17.90 2.33
CA SER A 441 5.64 -17.71 2.60
C SER A 441 5.95 -17.78 4.10
N ALA A 442 5.14 -17.15 4.94
CA ALA A 442 5.32 -17.17 6.39
C ALA A 442 5.19 -18.60 6.97
N ILE A 443 4.19 -19.38 6.51
CA ILE A 443 4.00 -20.76 6.95
C ILE A 443 5.15 -21.68 6.50
N PHE A 444 5.60 -21.57 5.24
CA PHE A 444 6.72 -22.37 4.75
C PHE A 444 8.04 -22.02 5.45
N ASN A 445 8.26 -20.73 5.78
CA ASN A 445 9.40 -20.33 6.62
C ASN A 445 9.32 -20.94 8.03
N ARG A 446 8.13 -20.99 8.63
CA ARG A 446 7.90 -21.65 9.92
C ARG A 446 8.15 -23.16 9.87
N LEU A 447 7.82 -23.82 8.77
CA LEU A 447 8.12 -25.23 8.54
C LEU A 447 9.60 -25.50 8.22
N GLY A 448 10.42 -24.46 8.10
CA GLY A 448 11.82 -24.56 7.73
C GLY A 448 12.07 -24.79 6.23
N GLN A 449 11.05 -24.64 5.40
CA GLN A 449 11.13 -24.78 3.92
C GLN A 449 11.48 -23.46 3.26
N MET A 450 12.71 -22.98 3.49
CA MET A 450 13.19 -21.69 3.00
C MET A 450 13.06 -21.52 1.47
N PRO A 451 13.40 -22.51 0.63
CA PRO A 451 13.29 -22.36 -0.83
C PRO A 451 11.84 -22.13 -1.31
N LEU A 452 10.87 -22.76 -0.65
CA LEU A 452 9.44 -22.55 -0.96
C LEU A 452 8.98 -21.17 -0.48
N ALA A 453 9.39 -20.75 0.72
CA ALA A 453 9.08 -19.41 1.23
C ALA A 453 9.62 -18.32 0.31
N GLU A 454 10.85 -18.44 -0.15
CA GLU A 454 11.48 -17.53 -1.11
C GLU A 454 10.74 -17.52 -2.46
N HIS A 455 10.31 -18.70 -2.94
CA HIS A 455 9.55 -18.80 -4.19
C HIS A 455 8.24 -18.00 -4.12
N TYR A 456 7.46 -18.13 -3.04
CA TYR A 456 6.23 -17.35 -2.84
C TYR A 456 6.50 -15.85 -2.74
N CYS A 457 7.58 -15.43 -2.09
CA CYS A 457 8.02 -14.03 -2.07
C CYS A 457 8.36 -13.52 -3.47
N LYS A 458 9.09 -14.28 -4.27
CA LYS A 458 9.44 -13.94 -5.67
C LYS A 458 8.21 -13.84 -6.55
N VAL A 459 7.27 -14.78 -6.45
CA VAL A 459 6.00 -14.74 -7.21
C VAL A 459 5.21 -13.48 -6.85
N MET A 460 5.06 -13.19 -5.56
CA MET A 460 4.37 -11.98 -5.11
C MET A 460 5.03 -10.71 -5.64
N TYR A 461 6.36 -10.61 -5.54
CA TYR A 461 7.11 -9.43 -5.96
C TYR A 461 7.07 -9.21 -7.48
N HIS A 462 7.29 -10.26 -8.28
CA HIS A 462 7.38 -10.10 -9.74
C HIS A 462 6.03 -10.03 -10.46
N VAL A 463 5.02 -10.74 -9.95
CA VAL A 463 3.72 -10.86 -10.63
C VAL A 463 2.71 -9.87 -10.07
N PHE A 464 2.62 -9.76 -8.74
CA PHE A 464 1.53 -9.04 -8.06
C PHE A 464 1.93 -7.70 -7.45
N SER A 465 3.20 -7.26 -7.55
CA SER A 465 3.67 -6.01 -6.94
C SER A 465 2.90 -4.77 -7.40
N LYS A 466 2.38 -4.76 -8.63
CA LYS A 466 1.59 -3.66 -9.19
C LYS A 466 0.17 -3.58 -8.62
N ASP A 467 -0.38 -4.71 -8.20
CA ASP A 467 -1.75 -4.82 -7.69
C ASP A 467 -1.82 -4.89 -6.17
N ALA A 468 -0.70 -5.15 -5.51
CA ALA A 468 -0.58 -5.25 -4.06
C ALA A 468 -0.48 -3.88 -3.39
N SER A 469 -0.85 -3.83 -2.11
CA SER A 469 -0.62 -2.65 -1.27
C SER A 469 0.88 -2.41 -1.06
N ARG A 470 1.30 -1.15 -0.93
CA ARG A 470 2.72 -0.82 -0.67
C ARG A 470 3.28 -1.43 0.61
N PRO A 471 2.54 -1.44 1.73
CA PRO A 471 2.97 -2.16 2.93
C PRO A 471 3.20 -3.65 2.70
N ASP A 472 2.34 -4.33 1.94
CA ASP A 472 2.51 -5.76 1.65
C ASP A 472 3.76 -6.02 0.80
N VAL A 473 3.99 -5.20 -0.23
CA VAL A 473 5.20 -5.28 -1.07
C VAL A 473 6.44 -5.07 -0.21
N LEU A 474 6.45 -4.04 0.65
CA LEU A 474 7.56 -3.77 1.54
C LEU A 474 7.81 -4.96 2.49
N ASN A 475 6.77 -5.50 3.13
CA ASN A 475 6.90 -6.63 4.04
C ASN A 475 7.50 -7.87 3.36
N VAL A 476 7.13 -8.14 2.11
CA VAL A 476 7.72 -9.25 1.33
C VAL A 476 9.19 -9.00 0.99
N VAL A 477 9.55 -7.77 0.63
CA VAL A 477 10.96 -7.39 0.40
C VAL A 477 11.78 -7.55 1.68
N LEU A 478 11.25 -7.07 2.82
CA LEU A 478 11.90 -7.20 4.12
C LEU A 478 12.06 -8.68 4.53
N GLN A 479 11.02 -9.49 4.32
CA GLN A 479 11.08 -10.94 4.58
C GLN A 479 12.13 -11.62 3.69
N ASN A 480 12.21 -11.27 2.41
CA ASN A 480 13.21 -11.81 1.50
C ASN A 480 14.63 -11.37 1.91
N ALA A 481 14.83 -10.10 2.26
CA ALA A 481 16.11 -9.61 2.79
C ALA A 481 16.51 -10.35 4.08
N HIS A 482 15.55 -10.64 4.97
CA HIS A 482 15.81 -11.45 6.16
C HIS A 482 16.26 -12.87 5.82
N MET A 483 15.63 -13.53 4.86
CA MET A 483 16.03 -14.86 4.41
C MET A 483 17.47 -14.85 3.86
N HIS A 484 17.85 -13.84 3.07
CA HIS A 484 19.24 -13.69 2.61
C HIS A 484 20.23 -13.51 3.76
N THR A 485 19.87 -12.77 4.83
CA THR A 485 20.75 -12.64 6.01
C THR A 485 20.94 -13.96 6.75
N ILE A 486 19.93 -14.81 6.85
CA ILE A 486 20.02 -16.14 7.45
C ILE A 486 20.94 -17.07 6.62
N LEU A 487 20.95 -16.89 5.29
CA LEU A 487 21.83 -17.61 4.39
C LEU A 487 23.29 -17.08 4.40
N GLY A 488 23.56 -15.95 5.07
CA GLY A 488 24.85 -15.27 5.09
C GLY A 488 25.12 -14.34 3.89
N GLN A 489 24.10 -14.05 3.10
CA GLN A 489 24.19 -13.21 1.89
C GLN A 489 23.83 -11.76 2.23
N TYR A 490 24.66 -11.10 3.07
CA TYR A 490 24.39 -9.74 3.53
C TYR A 490 24.39 -8.71 2.40
N GLU A 491 25.30 -8.82 1.42
CA GLU A 491 25.37 -7.86 0.32
C GLU A 491 24.12 -7.92 -0.57
N GLU A 492 23.60 -9.11 -0.85
CA GLU A 492 22.36 -9.30 -1.60
C GLU A 492 21.15 -8.73 -0.83
N ALA A 493 21.12 -8.91 0.50
CA ALA A 493 20.08 -8.32 1.35
C ALA A 493 20.12 -6.78 1.32
N TYR A 494 21.30 -6.16 1.40
CA TYR A 494 21.44 -4.71 1.30
C TYR A 494 21.10 -4.17 -0.08
N GLU A 495 21.41 -4.91 -1.13
CA GLU A 495 21.04 -4.52 -2.50
C GLU A 495 19.53 -4.53 -2.69
N LEU A 496 18.83 -5.56 -2.21
CA LEU A 496 17.36 -5.63 -2.20
C LEU A 496 16.74 -4.44 -1.44
N LEU A 497 17.29 -4.10 -0.27
CA LEU A 497 16.83 -2.95 0.51
C LEU A 497 17.06 -1.64 -0.26
N ARG A 498 18.21 -1.44 -0.85
CA ARG A 498 18.56 -0.22 -1.61
C ARG A 498 17.67 -0.02 -2.84
N GLN A 499 17.30 -1.10 -3.52
CA GLN A 499 16.40 -1.04 -4.68
C GLN A 499 14.97 -0.65 -4.30
N ASN A 500 14.53 -1.00 -3.10
CA ASN A 500 13.16 -0.83 -2.63
C ASN A 500 13.02 0.20 -1.49
N ASP A 501 13.92 1.18 -1.43
CA ASP A 501 13.90 2.23 -0.42
C ASP A 501 12.62 3.08 -0.51
N PRO A 502 11.75 3.11 0.54
CA PRO A 502 10.51 3.86 0.55
C PRO A 502 10.69 5.35 0.77
N SER A 503 11.92 5.85 0.98
CA SER A 503 12.19 7.27 1.24
C SER A 503 11.63 8.20 0.16
N ARG A 504 11.52 7.70 -1.08
CA ARG A 504 10.90 8.40 -2.21
C ARG A 504 9.40 8.61 -2.04
N GLU A 505 8.72 7.73 -1.32
CA GLU A 505 7.26 7.79 -1.12
C GLU A 505 6.88 8.70 0.06
N ARG A 506 7.83 9.09 0.90
CA ARG A 506 7.67 10.00 2.06
C ARG A 506 6.53 9.60 3.00
N THR A 507 6.31 8.31 3.18
CA THR A 507 5.32 7.74 4.08
C THR A 507 5.98 7.38 5.39
N LEU A 508 5.66 8.07 6.48
CA LEU A 508 6.34 7.94 7.78
C LEU A 508 6.35 6.49 8.30
N ARG A 509 5.21 5.79 8.22
CA ARG A 509 5.10 4.42 8.71
C ARG A 509 5.98 3.43 7.92
N LEU A 510 5.97 3.53 6.60
CA LEU A 510 6.80 2.66 5.75
C LEU A 510 8.29 2.94 5.95
N ASP A 511 8.65 4.21 6.09
CA ASP A 511 10.02 4.63 6.35
C ASP A 511 10.51 4.13 7.71
N ASN A 512 9.70 4.25 8.76
CA ASN A 512 10.03 3.73 10.08
C ASN A 512 10.20 2.21 10.10
N THR A 513 9.30 1.45 9.44
CA THR A 513 9.42 -0.02 9.37
C THR A 513 10.65 -0.44 8.58
N PHE A 514 10.93 0.22 7.46
CA PHE A 514 12.11 -0.03 6.64
C PHE A 514 13.40 0.27 7.40
N THR A 515 13.49 1.44 8.04
CA THR A 515 14.67 1.87 8.81
C THR A 515 14.92 0.96 10.00
N ALA A 516 13.86 0.57 10.74
CA ALA A 516 13.97 -0.37 11.85
C ALA A 516 14.50 -1.73 11.39
N PHE A 517 14.03 -2.22 10.24
CA PHE A 517 14.45 -3.51 9.71
C PHE A 517 15.88 -3.48 9.16
N ALA A 518 16.25 -2.42 8.43
CA ALA A 518 17.60 -2.23 7.93
C ALA A 518 18.61 -2.13 9.08
N ALA A 519 18.26 -1.38 10.13
CA ALA A 519 19.08 -1.29 11.35
C ALA A 519 19.19 -2.64 12.07
N MET A 520 18.14 -3.46 12.09
CA MET A 520 18.15 -4.81 12.65
C MET A 520 19.11 -5.75 11.89
N ILE A 521 19.12 -5.70 10.56
CA ILE A 521 20.08 -6.47 9.74
C ILE A 521 21.51 -6.02 10.01
N SER A 522 21.75 -4.70 10.07
CA SER A 522 23.05 -4.13 10.35
C SER A 522 23.54 -4.46 11.76
N LEU A 523 22.63 -4.44 12.75
CA LEU A 523 22.89 -4.90 14.12
C LEU A 523 23.33 -6.35 14.15
N ARG A 524 22.63 -7.26 13.44
CA ARG A 524 23.01 -8.67 13.35
C ARG A 524 24.40 -8.86 12.78
N ARG A 525 24.71 -8.16 11.66
CA ARG A 525 26.05 -8.21 11.06
C ARG A 525 27.12 -7.68 12.00
N ALA A 526 26.87 -6.57 12.70
CA ALA A 526 27.78 -6.01 13.70
C ALA A 526 28.08 -6.98 14.84
N ILE A 527 27.04 -7.71 15.33
CA ILE A 527 27.18 -8.76 16.34
C ILE A 527 28.06 -9.91 15.82
N HIS A 528 27.87 -10.35 14.56
CA HIS A 528 28.69 -11.41 13.95
C HIS A 528 30.15 -10.98 13.77
N HIS A 529 30.40 -9.70 13.49
CA HIS A 529 31.77 -9.17 13.38
C HIS A 529 32.39 -8.82 14.75
N ASN A 530 31.68 -9.01 15.88
CA ASN A 530 32.09 -8.58 17.23
C ASN A 530 32.37 -7.08 17.35
N ASP A 531 31.75 -6.26 16.50
CA ASP A 531 31.84 -4.80 16.57
C ASP A 531 30.80 -4.27 17.56
N PHE A 532 31.12 -4.37 18.87
CA PHE A 532 30.19 -4.02 19.93
C PHE A 532 29.83 -2.53 19.97
N PHE A 533 30.76 -1.67 19.54
CA PHE A 533 30.49 -0.23 19.48
C PHE A 533 29.43 0.11 18.45
N VAL A 534 29.59 -0.39 17.23
CA VAL A 534 28.63 -0.19 16.13
C VAL A 534 27.28 -0.86 16.47
N ALA A 535 27.30 -2.04 17.12
CA ALA A 535 26.08 -2.71 17.56
C ALA A 535 25.29 -1.88 18.60
N GLU A 536 25.97 -1.28 19.58
CA GLU A 536 25.32 -0.40 20.56
C GLU A 536 24.75 0.88 19.93
N GLU A 537 25.42 1.41 18.90
CA GLU A 537 24.92 2.57 18.13
C GLU A 537 23.61 2.23 17.38
N PHE A 538 23.55 1.09 16.69
CA PHE A 538 22.31 0.66 16.05
C PHE A 538 21.18 0.41 17.06
N LEU A 539 21.47 -0.15 18.22
CA LEU A 539 20.49 -0.28 19.30
C LEU A 539 20.00 1.08 19.80
N ARG A 540 20.87 2.09 19.87
CA ARG A 540 20.50 3.45 20.24
C ARG A 540 19.58 4.09 19.19
N GLN A 541 19.85 3.88 17.89
CA GLN A 541 19.00 4.36 16.80
C GLN A 541 17.62 3.68 16.78
N LEU A 542 17.55 2.41 17.16
CA LEU A 542 16.30 1.65 17.23
C LEU A 542 15.39 2.05 18.39
N LYS A 543 15.94 2.61 19.49
CA LYS A 543 15.15 2.98 20.68
C LYS A 543 13.95 3.90 20.40
N PRO A 544 14.08 5.02 19.66
CA PRO A 544 12.95 5.91 19.38
C PRO A 544 11.92 5.26 18.43
N ILE A 545 12.37 4.39 17.52
CA ILE A 545 11.52 3.74 16.52
C ILE A 545 10.71 2.58 17.13
N ARG A 546 11.14 2.03 18.26
CA ARG A 546 10.45 0.92 18.97
C ARG A 546 8.99 1.24 19.30
N GLN A 547 8.61 2.49 19.50
CA GLN A 547 7.23 2.86 19.81
C GLN A 547 6.29 2.79 18.60
N THR A 548 6.84 2.89 17.40
CA THR A 548 6.08 2.91 16.13
C THR A 548 6.33 1.70 15.25
N ALA A 549 7.33 0.87 15.60
CA ALA A 549 7.69 -0.31 14.83
C ALA A 549 6.73 -1.49 15.11
N ASP A 550 6.71 -2.42 14.17
CA ASP A 550 5.93 -3.65 14.27
C ASP A 550 6.43 -4.52 15.45
N THR A 551 5.50 -5.14 16.19
CA THR A 551 5.80 -5.94 17.39
C THR A 551 6.78 -7.08 17.11
N GLY A 552 6.81 -7.63 15.89
CA GLY A 552 7.78 -8.65 15.46
C GLY A 552 9.21 -8.11 15.42
N VAL A 553 9.42 -6.95 14.83
CA VAL A 553 10.74 -6.29 14.73
C VAL A 553 11.25 -5.89 16.10
N ILE A 554 10.36 -5.41 16.98
CA ILE A 554 10.70 -5.08 18.37
C ILE A 554 11.21 -6.32 19.11
N PHE A 555 10.53 -7.45 18.97
CA PHE A 555 10.93 -8.69 19.62
C PHE A 555 12.28 -9.20 19.10
N GLU A 556 12.50 -9.21 17.78
CA GLU A 556 13.79 -9.63 17.21
C GLU A 556 14.95 -8.68 17.64
N THR A 557 14.69 -7.39 17.80
CA THR A 557 15.70 -6.47 18.36
C THR A 557 16.05 -6.80 19.81
N HIS A 558 15.07 -7.22 20.64
CA HIS A 558 15.35 -7.70 22.01
C HIS A 558 16.15 -9.00 22.00
N VAL A 559 15.87 -9.92 21.08
CA VAL A 559 16.65 -11.17 20.93
C VAL A 559 18.11 -10.84 20.58
N LEU A 560 18.36 -9.92 19.64
CA LEU A 560 19.71 -9.49 19.27
C LEU A 560 20.42 -8.74 20.43
N GLU A 561 19.69 -7.93 21.19
CA GLU A 561 20.23 -7.25 22.38
C GLU A 561 20.69 -8.26 23.46
N ILE A 562 19.89 -9.31 23.69
CA ILE A 562 20.28 -10.42 24.61
C ILE A 562 21.50 -11.16 24.06
N GLU A 563 21.55 -11.43 22.76
CA GLU A 563 22.70 -12.11 22.13
C GLU A 563 23.97 -11.25 22.25
N LEU A 564 23.89 -9.94 22.03
CA LEU A 564 25.00 -9.01 22.23
C LEU A 564 25.52 -9.04 23.69
N LEU A 565 24.62 -8.99 24.67
CA LEU A 565 24.99 -9.08 26.07
C LEU A 565 25.67 -10.42 26.41
N MET A 566 25.20 -11.54 25.82
CA MET A 566 25.83 -12.85 25.98
C MET A 566 27.21 -12.93 25.35
N ARG A 567 27.47 -12.27 24.21
CA ARG A 567 28.81 -12.19 23.57
C ARG A 567 29.76 -11.27 24.34
N GLN A 568 29.24 -10.17 24.93
CA GLN A 568 30.01 -9.30 25.82
C GLN A 568 30.33 -9.94 27.19
N GLY A 569 29.81 -11.14 27.51
CA GLY A 569 30.01 -11.79 28.80
C GLY A 569 29.17 -11.23 29.94
N LYS A 570 28.25 -10.28 29.67
CA LYS A 570 27.38 -9.68 30.69
C LYS A 570 26.16 -10.57 30.98
N LEU A 571 26.40 -11.77 31.52
CA LEU A 571 25.38 -12.81 31.67
C LEU A 571 24.24 -12.44 32.65
N SER A 572 24.54 -11.69 33.72
CA SER A 572 23.52 -11.21 34.68
C SER A 572 22.51 -10.23 33.99
N SER A 573 23.02 -9.26 33.24
CA SER A 573 22.17 -8.32 32.53
C SER A 573 21.33 -9.02 31.45
N ALA A 574 21.90 -9.98 30.74
CA ALA A 574 21.16 -10.81 29.77
C ALA A 574 20.03 -11.61 30.46
N PHE A 575 20.28 -12.15 31.65
CA PHE A 575 19.26 -12.87 32.42
C PHE A 575 18.10 -11.96 32.85
N ASP A 576 18.41 -10.78 33.40
CA ASP A 576 17.42 -9.79 33.81
C ASP A 576 16.57 -9.34 32.63
N HIS A 577 17.20 -9.18 31.46
CA HIS A 577 16.50 -8.80 30.22
C HIS A 577 15.54 -9.90 29.74
N ILE A 578 15.96 -11.19 29.82
CA ILE A 578 15.10 -12.34 29.48
C ILE A 578 13.90 -12.40 30.44
N GLU A 579 14.13 -12.27 31.76
CA GLU A 579 13.06 -12.33 32.76
C GLU A 579 12.05 -11.19 32.56
N LYS A 580 12.52 -10.00 32.23
CA LYS A 580 11.66 -8.85 31.89
C LYS A 580 10.77 -9.18 30.69
N GLN A 581 11.34 -9.71 29.61
CA GLN A 581 10.58 -10.08 28.42
C GLN A 581 9.58 -11.22 28.69
N VAL A 582 9.92 -12.17 29.52
CA VAL A 582 9.01 -13.24 29.96
C VAL A 582 7.87 -12.67 30.81
N ALA A 583 8.15 -11.71 31.68
CA ALA A 583 7.13 -11.05 32.50
C ALA A 583 6.17 -10.22 31.64
N GLU A 584 6.69 -9.47 30.68
CA GLU A 584 5.90 -8.70 29.70
C GLU A 584 5.01 -9.61 28.85
N ALA A 585 5.55 -10.73 28.34
CA ALA A 585 4.79 -11.70 27.57
C ALA A 585 3.66 -12.38 28.38
N LYS A 586 3.89 -12.66 29.66
CA LYS A 586 2.85 -13.18 30.56
C LYS A 586 1.78 -12.15 30.88
N ALA A 587 2.19 -10.90 31.11
CA ALA A 587 1.27 -9.81 31.43
C ALA A 587 0.37 -9.42 30.24
N ALA A 588 0.87 -9.60 29.01
CA ALA A 588 0.12 -9.30 27.77
C ALA A 588 -0.88 -10.42 27.38
N ASP A 589 -0.93 -11.53 28.15
CA ASP A 589 -1.68 -12.75 27.80
C ASP A 589 -1.51 -13.18 26.33
N SER A 590 -0.31 -12.90 25.79
CA SER A 590 0.02 -13.11 24.41
C SER A 590 0.09 -14.60 24.10
N SER A 591 -0.76 -15.05 23.19
CA SER A 591 -0.79 -16.43 22.69
C SER A 591 0.40 -16.77 21.79
N ASP A 592 1.32 -15.83 21.53
CA ASP A 592 2.43 -15.99 20.59
C ASP A 592 3.44 -17.05 21.10
N ILE A 593 3.24 -18.26 20.57
CA ILE A 593 4.05 -19.42 20.93
C ILE A 593 5.51 -19.28 20.45
N VAL A 594 5.75 -18.55 19.35
CA VAL A 594 7.09 -18.37 18.77
C VAL A 594 7.98 -17.58 19.72
N ARG A 595 7.48 -16.44 20.24
CA ARG A 595 8.20 -15.61 21.21
C ARG A 595 8.54 -16.41 22.48
N ARG A 596 7.57 -17.15 22.98
CA ARG A 596 7.74 -17.97 24.18
C ARG A 596 8.83 -19.03 24.00
N ILE A 597 8.86 -19.73 22.86
CA ILE A 597 9.86 -20.75 22.56
C ILE A 597 11.25 -20.13 22.41
N LYS A 598 11.38 -19.02 21.69
CA LYS A 598 12.65 -18.28 21.52
C LYS A 598 13.24 -17.86 22.86
N LEU A 599 12.44 -17.29 23.77
CA LEU A 599 12.88 -16.91 25.11
C LEU A 599 13.34 -18.11 25.93
N LEU A 600 12.68 -19.28 25.82
CA LEU A 600 13.11 -20.49 26.46
C LEU A 600 14.46 -20.98 25.91
N ILE A 601 14.69 -20.91 24.60
CA ILE A 601 15.97 -21.31 23.98
C ILE A 601 17.09 -20.39 24.46
N LEU A 602 16.88 -19.05 24.46
CA LEU A 602 17.86 -18.11 24.96
C LEU A 602 18.21 -18.33 26.43
N LYS A 603 17.20 -18.60 27.24
CA LYS A 603 17.41 -18.94 28.67
C LYS A 603 18.22 -20.22 28.85
N ALA A 604 17.96 -21.24 28.04
CA ALA A 604 18.72 -22.50 28.10
C ALA A 604 20.20 -22.30 27.69
N ARG A 605 20.44 -21.54 26.58
CA ARG A 605 21.80 -21.17 26.13
C ARG A 605 22.54 -20.33 27.16
N LEU A 606 21.85 -19.43 27.84
CA LEU A 606 22.45 -18.63 28.92
C LEU A 606 22.88 -19.47 30.09
N PHE A 607 22.07 -20.48 30.55
CA PHE A 607 22.45 -21.37 31.61
C PHE A 607 23.65 -22.26 31.22
N ALA A 608 23.75 -22.74 29.97
CA ALA A 608 24.91 -23.46 29.49
C ALA A 608 26.17 -22.56 29.54
N LYS A 609 26.12 -21.34 29.00
CA LYS A 609 27.23 -20.37 29.05
C LYS A 609 27.62 -19.96 30.49
N ALA A 610 26.67 -19.97 31.42
CA ALA A 610 26.94 -19.70 32.85
C ALA A 610 27.54 -20.87 33.61
N GLY A 611 27.82 -22.02 32.96
CA GLY A 611 28.35 -23.22 33.58
C GLY A 611 27.35 -23.99 34.47
N LEU A 612 26.05 -23.82 34.23
CA LEU A 612 24.96 -24.47 34.93
C LEU A 612 24.08 -25.32 33.99
N PRO A 613 24.65 -26.29 33.25
CA PRO A 613 23.95 -27.02 32.18
C PRO A 613 22.75 -27.81 32.72
N ALA A 614 22.82 -28.39 33.93
CA ALA A 614 21.72 -29.13 34.52
C ALA A 614 20.43 -28.29 34.69
N LYS A 615 20.54 -26.98 34.98
CA LYS A 615 19.39 -26.08 35.07
C LYS A 615 18.80 -25.75 33.70
N GLY A 616 19.61 -25.72 32.65
CA GLY A 616 19.20 -25.49 31.30
C GLY A 616 18.45 -26.66 30.66
N PHE A 617 18.74 -27.90 31.07
CA PHE A 617 18.24 -29.13 30.45
C PHE A 617 16.71 -29.18 30.33
N SER A 618 16.00 -29.00 31.44
CA SER A 618 14.53 -29.07 31.45
C SER A 618 13.87 -27.95 30.61
N ILE A 619 14.54 -26.81 30.53
CA ILE A 619 14.07 -25.64 29.73
C ILE A 619 14.25 -25.93 28.25
N ALA A 620 15.43 -26.42 27.83
CA ALA A 620 15.72 -26.79 26.46
C ALA A 620 14.79 -27.92 25.95
N MET A 621 14.58 -28.96 26.77
CA MET A 621 13.66 -30.06 26.45
C MET A 621 12.22 -29.55 26.24
N ARG A 622 11.76 -28.68 27.12
CA ARG A 622 10.43 -28.07 27.01
C ARG A 622 10.31 -27.17 25.75
N ALA A 623 11.36 -26.40 25.44
CA ALA A 623 11.41 -25.59 24.23
C ALA A 623 11.33 -26.48 22.98
N ALA A 624 12.15 -27.54 22.89
CA ALA A 624 12.16 -28.47 21.75
C ALA A 624 10.80 -29.17 21.57
N SER A 625 10.20 -29.69 22.64
CA SER A 625 8.90 -30.35 22.56
C SER A 625 7.75 -29.41 22.22
N SER A 626 7.82 -28.14 22.66
CA SER A 626 6.83 -27.13 22.30
C SER A 626 6.98 -26.71 20.85
N ALA A 627 8.22 -26.53 20.36
CA ALA A 627 8.52 -26.18 18.97
C ALA A 627 8.07 -27.30 18.00
N GLN A 628 8.30 -28.56 18.36
CA GLN A 628 7.87 -29.71 17.57
C GLN A 628 6.34 -29.79 17.48
N ARG A 629 5.64 -29.64 18.60
CA ARG A 629 4.16 -29.66 18.62
C ARG A 629 3.55 -28.52 17.79
N ALA A 630 4.16 -27.34 17.85
CA ALA A 630 3.73 -26.18 17.10
C ALA A 630 4.24 -26.16 15.66
N MET A 631 5.02 -27.17 15.23
CA MET A 631 5.65 -27.26 13.90
C MET A 631 6.48 -26.02 13.56
N ILE A 632 7.26 -25.51 14.51
CA ILE A 632 8.20 -24.40 14.30
C ILE A 632 9.59 -25.01 14.15
N MET A 633 9.88 -25.50 12.95
CA MET A 633 11.08 -26.30 12.70
C MET A 633 12.40 -25.56 12.97
N PRO A 634 12.60 -24.28 12.53
CA PRO A 634 13.84 -23.57 12.85
C PRO A 634 14.11 -23.44 14.36
N ALA A 635 13.07 -23.13 15.15
CA ALA A 635 13.20 -23.04 16.60
C ALA A 635 13.44 -24.41 17.25
N MET A 636 12.86 -25.47 16.68
CA MET A 636 13.13 -26.84 17.14
C MET A 636 14.61 -27.19 16.93
N TRP A 637 15.18 -26.89 15.76
CA TRP A 637 16.60 -27.15 15.48
C TRP A 637 17.52 -26.38 16.42
N GLU A 638 17.22 -25.11 16.69
CA GLU A 638 17.98 -24.31 17.66
C GLU A 638 17.86 -24.86 19.09
N ALA A 639 16.68 -25.35 19.50
CA ALA A 639 16.47 -25.94 20.81
C ALA A 639 17.22 -27.25 20.96
N VAL A 640 17.23 -28.12 19.95
CA VAL A 640 17.99 -29.37 19.93
C VAL A 640 19.48 -29.07 19.93
N GLY A 641 19.96 -28.06 19.19
CA GLY A 641 21.34 -27.59 19.25
C GLY A 641 21.75 -27.17 20.67
N ALA A 642 20.90 -26.35 21.34
CA ALA A 642 21.16 -25.96 22.74
C ALA A 642 21.14 -27.15 23.70
N LEU A 643 20.26 -28.12 23.48
CA LEU A 643 20.22 -29.37 24.28
C LEU A 643 21.48 -30.22 24.07
N SER A 644 21.96 -30.32 22.84
CA SER A 644 23.18 -31.06 22.49
C SER A 644 24.43 -30.43 23.10
N VAL A 645 24.52 -29.09 23.18
CA VAL A 645 25.60 -28.40 23.93
C VAL A 645 25.55 -28.80 25.42
N ILE A 646 24.34 -28.83 26.03
CA ILE A 646 24.18 -29.23 27.42
C ILE A 646 24.63 -30.68 27.64
N PHE A 647 24.36 -31.61 26.71
CA PHE A 647 24.85 -33.00 26.80
C PHE A 647 26.39 -33.09 26.72
N ILE A 648 27.02 -32.28 25.84
CA ILE A 648 28.48 -32.20 25.75
C ILE A 648 29.06 -31.71 27.07
N ASP A 649 28.48 -30.66 27.68
CA ASP A 649 28.92 -30.11 28.95
C ASP A 649 28.74 -31.14 30.13
N LEU A 650 27.81 -32.08 29.98
CA LEU A 650 27.57 -33.16 30.93
C LEU A 650 28.42 -34.42 30.65
N GLY A 651 29.18 -34.47 29.56
CA GLY A 651 29.99 -35.60 29.15
C GLY A 651 29.27 -36.70 28.37
N GLU A 652 28.00 -36.49 27.97
CA GLU A 652 27.18 -37.46 27.24
C GLU A 652 27.29 -37.26 25.69
N PHE A 653 28.50 -37.49 25.16
CA PHE A 653 28.83 -37.21 23.74
C PHE A 653 28.03 -38.07 22.76
N GLY A 654 27.75 -39.33 23.10
CA GLY A 654 26.98 -40.22 22.25
C GLY A 654 25.52 -39.80 22.10
N ALA A 655 24.92 -39.25 23.15
CA ALA A 655 23.57 -38.71 23.12
C ALA A 655 23.52 -37.41 22.28
N ALA A 656 24.48 -36.50 22.45
CA ALA A 656 24.58 -35.29 21.70
C ALA A 656 24.69 -35.55 20.17
N LYS A 657 25.58 -36.49 19.79
CA LYS A 657 25.74 -36.93 18.39
C LYS A 657 24.44 -37.47 17.83
N SER A 658 23.77 -38.38 18.49
CA SER A 658 22.54 -39.03 17.99
C SER A 658 21.40 -38.03 17.77
N LEU A 659 21.26 -37.03 18.64
CA LEU A 659 20.28 -35.95 18.49
C LEU A 659 20.56 -35.07 17.28
N VAL A 660 21.81 -34.65 17.08
CA VAL A 660 22.19 -33.81 15.96
C VAL A 660 22.07 -34.57 14.63
N ASP A 661 22.52 -35.84 14.58
CA ASP A 661 22.39 -36.68 13.39
C ASP A 661 20.91 -36.87 12.97
N ALA A 662 19.98 -36.94 13.93
CA ALA A 662 18.55 -37.09 13.65
C ALA A 662 17.93 -35.84 12.97
N ILE A 663 18.39 -34.62 13.30
CA ILE A 663 17.83 -33.38 12.75
C ILE A 663 18.62 -32.85 11.54
N MET A 664 19.88 -33.27 11.38
CA MET A 664 20.80 -32.72 10.37
C MET A 664 20.27 -32.76 8.93
N PRO A 665 19.62 -33.83 8.45
CA PRO A 665 19.04 -33.84 7.10
C PRO A 665 18.02 -32.74 6.88
N GLN A 666 17.15 -32.50 7.86
CA GLN A 666 16.11 -31.47 7.80
C GLN A 666 16.70 -30.04 7.82
N VAL A 667 17.73 -29.84 8.65
CA VAL A 667 18.42 -28.54 8.75
C VAL A 667 19.15 -28.20 7.45
N LEU A 668 19.75 -29.19 6.81
CA LEU A 668 20.44 -29.01 5.52
C LEU A 668 19.44 -28.67 4.40
N GLU A 669 18.27 -29.30 4.41
CA GLU A 669 17.17 -28.96 3.49
C GLU A 669 16.61 -27.56 3.74
N GLY A 670 16.50 -27.16 5.00
CA GLY A 670 16.01 -25.86 5.43
C GLY A 670 16.92 -24.68 5.11
N GLY A 671 18.21 -24.92 4.85
CA GLY A 671 19.16 -23.93 4.38
C GLY A 671 19.62 -22.87 5.40
N ASN A 672 19.27 -22.97 6.68
CA ASN A 672 19.72 -22.01 7.72
C ASN A 672 21.21 -22.19 8.03
N THR A 673 22.06 -21.39 7.37
CA THR A 673 23.54 -21.51 7.42
C THR A 673 24.10 -21.31 8.83
N THR A 674 23.52 -20.38 9.62
CA THR A 674 23.96 -20.16 11.02
C THR A 674 23.74 -21.40 11.89
N THR A 675 22.56 -22.02 11.79
CA THR A 675 22.24 -23.23 12.55
C THR A 675 23.07 -24.42 12.05
N ILE A 676 23.29 -24.53 10.73
CA ILE A 676 24.16 -25.56 10.12
C ILE A 676 25.58 -25.46 10.70
N ALA A 677 26.15 -24.26 10.75
CA ALA A 677 27.50 -24.02 11.29
C ALA A 677 27.61 -24.46 12.76
N GLN A 678 26.63 -24.07 13.59
CA GLN A 678 26.57 -24.42 14.99
C GLN A 678 26.46 -25.96 15.21
N LEU A 679 25.58 -26.64 14.45
CA LEU A 679 25.40 -28.08 14.53
C LEU A 679 26.63 -28.87 14.08
N TYR A 680 27.34 -28.40 13.02
CA TYR A 680 28.61 -29.02 12.64
C TYR A 680 29.69 -28.84 13.72
N SER A 681 29.77 -27.66 14.38
CA SER A 681 30.67 -27.45 15.52
C SER A 681 30.33 -28.42 16.68
N ILE A 682 29.04 -28.59 17.02
CA ILE A 682 28.56 -29.52 18.04
C ILE A 682 28.92 -30.97 17.66
N LEU A 683 28.73 -31.37 16.39
CA LEU A 683 29.18 -32.73 15.95
C LEU A 683 30.69 -32.90 16.09
N THR A 684 31.48 -31.90 15.76
CA THR A 684 32.93 -31.94 15.95
C THR A 684 33.28 -32.19 17.40
N ASP A 685 32.68 -31.44 18.35
CA ASP A 685 32.93 -31.60 19.79
C ASP A 685 32.47 -32.94 20.28
N SER A 686 31.34 -33.46 19.77
CA SER A 686 30.85 -34.81 20.13
C SER A 686 31.81 -35.93 19.66
N TYR A 687 32.34 -35.82 18.43
CA TYR A 687 33.31 -36.81 17.93
C TYR A 687 34.66 -36.74 18.63
N VAL A 688 35.12 -35.54 18.98
CA VAL A 688 36.35 -35.35 19.78
C VAL A 688 36.16 -35.93 21.17
N GLY A 689 34.99 -35.72 21.82
CA GLY A 689 34.66 -36.31 23.09
C GLY A 689 34.61 -37.83 23.06
N LEU A 690 33.95 -38.43 22.06
CA LEU A 690 33.92 -39.86 21.83
C LEU A 690 35.32 -40.46 21.59
N ALA A 691 36.17 -39.74 20.84
CA ALA A 691 37.57 -40.16 20.68
C ALA A 691 38.34 -40.17 22.02
N GLY A 692 38.04 -39.25 22.94
CA GLY A 692 38.63 -39.18 24.26
C GLY A 692 38.14 -40.28 25.22
N GLU A 693 36.92 -40.80 25.04
CA GLU A 693 36.38 -41.92 25.87
C GLU A 693 36.94 -43.28 25.46
N ILE A 694 37.40 -43.42 24.21
CA ILE A 694 37.94 -44.68 23.72
C ILE A 694 39.34 -44.90 24.32
N SER A 695 39.50 -46.03 25.03
CA SER A 695 40.78 -46.39 25.58
C SER A 695 41.89 -46.53 24.51
N GLU A 696 43.15 -46.31 24.86
CA GLU A 696 44.30 -46.34 23.96
C GLU A 696 44.50 -47.67 23.18
N THR A 697 43.69 -48.69 23.50
CA THR A 697 43.70 -50.01 22.87
C THR A 697 43.02 -50.06 21.49
N ASN A 698 42.10 -49.13 21.16
CA ASN A 698 41.33 -49.08 19.89
C ASN A 698 41.76 -47.90 18.98
N THR A 699 43.03 -47.88 18.60
CA THR A 699 43.61 -46.80 17.76
C THR A 699 42.89 -46.57 16.43
N LYS A 700 42.29 -47.58 15.81
CA LYS A 700 41.55 -47.47 14.56
C LYS A 700 40.21 -46.73 14.68
N GLU A 701 39.45 -47.00 15.76
CA GLU A 701 38.20 -46.30 16.00
C GLU A 701 38.46 -44.87 16.45
N ASN A 702 39.46 -44.63 17.26
CA ASN A 702 39.90 -43.30 17.65
C ASN A 702 40.29 -42.46 16.40
N SER A 703 41.16 -43.02 15.51
CA SER A 703 41.52 -42.28 14.28
C SER A 703 40.31 -42.00 13.38
N SER A 704 39.32 -42.92 13.29
CA SER A 704 38.11 -42.74 12.52
C SER A 704 37.23 -41.58 13.09
N HIS A 705 37.13 -41.46 14.40
CA HIS A 705 36.39 -40.37 15.04
C HIS A 705 37.09 -39.03 14.86
N ILE A 706 38.39 -38.97 14.93
CA ILE A 706 39.19 -37.78 14.68
C ILE A 706 39.06 -37.33 13.20
N ASP A 707 39.08 -38.26 12.26
CA ASP A 707 38.92 -37.92 10.83
C ASP A 707 37.50 -37.43 10.52
N ALA A 708 36.47 -37.99 11.16
CA ALA A 708 35.10 -37.47 11.12
C ALA A 708 35.00 -36.06 11.73
N ALA A 709 35.64 -35.83 12.88
CA ALA A 709 35.70 -34.51 13.51
C ALA A 709 36.32 -33.46 12.55
N PHE A 710 37.43 -33.78 11.87
CA PHE A 710 38.03 -32.89 10.87
C PHE A 710 37.08 -32.57 9.73
N THR A 711 36.36 -33.58 9.26
CA THR A 711 35.41 -33.38 8.15
C THR A 711 34.29 -32.41 8.53
N TYR A 712 33.69 -32.57 9.71
CA TYR A 712 32.64 -31.69 10.21
C TYR A 712 33.18 -30.31 10.57
N LEU A 713 34.40 -30.23 11.15
CA LEU A 713 35.05 -28.96 11.47
C LEU A 713 35.35 -28.11 10.22
N ASN A 714 35.74 -28.73 9.11
CA ASN A 714 35.92 -28.02 7.85
C ASN A 714 34.60 -27.46 7.34
N ARG A 715 33.54 -28.24 7.37
CA ARG A 715 32.19 -27.78 6.99
C ARG A 715 31.66 -26.67 7.92
N ALA A 716 31.95 -26.77 9.23
CA ALA A 716 31.59 -25.73 10.18
C ALA A 716 32.32 -24.42 9.86
N HIS A 717 33.63 -24.50 9.61
CA HIS A 717 34.42 -23.33 9.24
C HIS A 717 33.93 -22.65 7.96
N GLU A 718 33.68 -23.40 6.88
CA GLU A 718 33.12 -22.87 5.64
C GLU A 718 31.77 -22.17 5.87
N ALA A 719 30.91 -22.75 6.70
CA ALA A 719 29.61 -22.18 7.04
C ALA A 719 29.73 -20.90 7.88
N TYR A 720 30.66 -20.84 8.87
CA TYR A 720 30.91 -19.64 9.65
C TYR A 720 31.49 -18.50 8.82
N VAL A 721 32.43 -18.80 7.92
CA VAL A 721 32.96 -17.80 6.98
C VAL A 721 31.84 -17.25 6.09
N LYS A 722 30.95 -18.10 5.60
CA LYS A 722 29.81 -17.68 4.76
C LYS A 722 28.85 -16.74 5.50
N VAL A 723 28.63 -16.95 6.80
CA VAL A 723 27.75 -16.12 7.65
C VAL A 723 28.46 -14.88 8.19
N GLU A 724 29.77 -14.75 7.96
CA GLU A 724 30.63 -13.69 8.50
C GLU A 724 30.70 -13.70 10.06
N ASP A 725 30.52 -14.88 10.72
CA ASP A 725 30.61 -14.99 12.18
C ASP A 725 32.07 -15.15 12.60
N LEU A 726 32.63 -14.07 13.16
CA LEU A 726 34.03 -14.00 13.57
C LEU A 726 34.35 -14.98 14.70
N ASP A 727 33.50 -15.06 15.76
CA ASP A 727 33.72 -15.97 16.90
C ASP A 727 33.75 -17.42 16.43
N GLY A 728 32.79 -17.83 15.60
CA GLY A 728 32.74 -19.18 15.05
C GLY A 728 33.92 -19.51 14.14
N THR A 729 34.39 -18.54 13.34
CA THR A 729 35.58 -18.73 12.49
C THR A 729 36.86 -18.89 13.31
N LEU A 730 37.08 -18.04 14.33
CA LEU A 730 38.22 -18.11 15.21
C LEU A 730 38.23 -19.40 16.05
N GLU A 731 37.07 -19.78 16.59
CA GLU A 731 36.92 -21.05 17.35
C GLU A 731 37.22 -22.26 16.46
N SER A 732 36.72 -22.27 15.21
CA SER A 732 36.98 -23.36 14.28
C SER A 732 38.46 -23.48 13.89
N LEU A 733 39.17 -22.36 13.69
CA LEU A 733 40.59 -22.35 13.42
C LEU A 733 41.40 -22.85 14.62
N MET A 734 41.02 -22.41 15.83
CA MET A 734 41.67 -22.88 17.05
C MET A 734 41.48 -24.40 17.27
N LYS A 735 40.26 -24.90 17.05
CA LYS A 735 39.98 -26.34 17.11
C LYS A 735 40.76 -27.11 16.05
N LYS A 736 40.93 -26.61 14.85
CA LYS A 736 41.77 -27.20 13.80
C LYS A 736 43.21 -27.28 14.22
N ALA A 737 43.78 -26.19 14.74
CA ALA A 737 45.13 -26.16 15.23
C ALA A 737 45.38 -27.22 16.36
N MET A 738 44.43 -27.37 17.30
CA MET A 738 44.49 -28.38 18.35
C MET A 738 44.45 -29.81 17.80
N LEU A 739 43.60 -30.10 16.83
CA LEU A 739 43.51 -31.41 16.18
C LEU A 739 44.74 -31.74 15.34
N TYR A 740 45.34 -30.76 14.61
CA TYR A 740 46.62 -30.96 13.92
C TYR A 740 47.79 -31.21 14.89
N LYS A 741 47.81 -30.49 16.01
CA LYS A 741 48.78 -30.72 17.06
C LYS A 741 48.69 -32.15 17.63
N HIS A 742 47.47 -32.70 17.74
CA HIS A 742 47.25 -34.09 18.18
C HIS A 742 47.72 -35.11 17.12
N LYS A 743 47.77 -34.72 15.83
CA LYS A 743 48.33 -35.54 14.72
C LYS A 743 49.84 -35.37 14.53
N ASP A 744 50.53 -34.55 15.34
CA ASP A 744 51.93 -34.17 15.22
C ASP A 744 52.30 -33.51 13.88
N ASP A 745 51.38 -32.74 13.29
CA ASP A 745 51.58 -32.02 12.03
C ASP A 745 51.84 -30.55 12.35
N GLU A 746 53.12 -30.22 12.65
CA GLU A 746 53.56 -28.88 13.05
C GLU A 746 53.36 -27.81 11.90
N ASP A 747 53.57 -28.22 10.66
CA ASP A 747 53.44 -27.30 9.50
C ASP A 747 52.01 -26.77 9.38
N MET A 748 51.00 -27.65 9.55
CA MET A 748 49.59 -27.27 9.51
C MET A 748 49.16 -26.47 10.74
N VAL A 749 49.76 -26.66 11.89
CA VAL A 749 49.53 -25.86 13.11
C VAL A 749 49.97 -24.42 12.85
N GLU A 750 51.22 -24.22 12.32
CA GLU A 750 51.70 -22.88 12.00
C GLU A 750 50.78 -22.16 10.93
N GLU A 751 50.31 -22.90 9.96
CA GLU A 751 49.37 -22.35 8.95
C GLU A 751 48.07 -21.89 9.59
N MET A 752 47.47 -22.70 10.46
CA MET A 752 46.22 -22.34 11.17
C MET A 752 46.43 -21.13 12.11
N GLU A 753 47.58 -21.06 12.79
CA GLU A 753 47.93 -19.91 13.64
C GLU A 753 48.12 -18.62 12.79
N ARG A 754 48.75 -18.72 11.62
CA ARG A 754 48.85 -17.59 10.69
C ARG A 754 47.48 -17.12 10.21
N LEU A 755 46.59 -18.04 9.82
CA LEU A 755 45.24 -17.72 9.42
C LEU A 755 44.46 -17.09 10.57
N TYR A 756 44.58 -17.60 11.78
CA TYR A 756 43.97 -17.01 12.97
C TYR A 756 44.43 -15.57 13.20
N ASN A 757 45.73 -15.32 13.16
CA ASN A 757 46.31 -14.00 13.37
C ASN A 757 45.90 -13.02 12.24
N THR A 758 45.81 -13.48 11.00
CA THR A 758 45.36 -12.64 9.87
C THR A 758 43.88 -12.25 10.02
N THR A 759 43.03 -13.19 10.42
CA THR A 759 41.59 -12.90 10.64
C THR A 759 41.38 -11.93 11.79
N VAL A 760 42.14 -12.04 12.90
CA VAL A 760 42.09 -11.09 14.00
C VAL A 760 42.54 -9.70 13.56
N GLN A 761 43.67 -9.60 12.84
CA GLN A 761 44.17 -8.31 12.33
C GLN A 761 43.20 -7.64 11.35
N GLU A 762 42.52 -8.42 10.52
CA GLU A 762 41.47 -7.88 9.64
C GLU A 762 40.29 -7.36 10.42
N ALA A 763 39.86 -8.05 11.47
CA ALA A 763 38.80 -7.59 12.36
C ALA A 763 39.21 -6.29 13.07
N GLU A 764 40.43 -6.19 13.62
CA GLU A 764 40.94 -4.98 14.26
C GLU A 764 41.02 -3.77 13.28
N ARG A 765 41.43 -4.02 12.04
CA ARG A 765 41.40 -2.98 11.00
C ARG A 765 40.01 -2.49 10.68
N ARG A 766 39.03 -3.39 10.60
CA ARG A 766 37.60 -3.01 10.42
C ARG A 766 37.10 -2.17 11.60
N HIS A 767 37.40 -2.58 12.84
CA HIS A 767 37.02 -1.83 14.04
C HIS A 767 37.63 -0.41 14.05
N SER A 768 38.92 -0.29 13.75
CA SER A 768 39.60 1.02 13.71
C SER A 768 39.08 1.91 12.57
N ALA A 769 38.75 1.35 11.42
CA ALA A 769 38.14 2.08 10.29
C ALA A 769 36.73 2.59 10.61
N ASN A 770 35.93 1.81 11.34
CA ASN A 770 34.58 2.21 11.76
C ASN A 770 34.63 3.31 12.82
N GLN A 771 35.55 3.23 13.80
CA GLN A 771 35.74 4.29 14.80
C GLN A 771 36.22 5.62 14.19
N SER A 772 37.03 5.58 13.12
CA SER A 772 37.52 6.79 12.46
C SER A 772 36.51 7.47 11.53
N ARG A 773 35.40 6.81 11.17
CA ARG A 773 34.33 7.41 10.37
C ARG A 773 33.34 8.24 11.19
N ASP A 774 33.26 8.00 12.49
CA ASP A 774 32.34 8.68 13.39
C ASP A 774 33.00 9.84 14.17
N THR A 775 34.31 10.03 14.04
CA THR A 775 35.04 11.22 14.49
C THR A 775 35.21 12.22 13.34
#